data_c609bcddefe1e8ce1d179a393680995f
#
_entry.id   c609bcddefe1e8ce1d179a393680995f
#
_cell.length_a   1.000
_cell.length_b   1.000
_cell.length_c   1.000
_cell.angle_alpha   90.00
_cell.angle_beta   90.00
_cell.angle_gamma   90.00
#
_symmetry.space_group_name_H-M   'P 1'
#
loop_
_entity.id
_entity.type
_entity.pdbx_description
1 polymer ?
#
loop_
_entity_poly.entity_id
_entity_poly.type
_entity_poly.pdbx_seq_one_letter_code
_entity_poly.pdbx_strand_id
1 'polypeptide(L)'
;MNTAELRAAYLSFFESKGHKIVSSSSLVPHNDPTLLFTNAGMNQFKDPLLGKMDPGYTKATSAQRCVRAGGKHNDLENVGYTARHHTFFEMMGNFSFGDYFKEETISWAWEFTTEVLGLDKDKITVTVHPTDDDSRALWRDKIGVPADRIIDLEENFWTMGDTGPCGPCTELFYDHGPDVPGGPPGSPEEDGDRFIEFWNLVFPQFDRSAEGDLAPLPQAGVDTGMGLERMAAILQGVHSNYEIDLFKNIMLAAGGYAGIDNPTEVLNTASLRVIADHIRSSAFLIADGVKPGNEDRAYVLRRIIRRALRHGYKLNIREPFFHKLVRVLVEEMGEAYPILVQQESTISAALADEEARFSTTLNQGMELLKGELGELQGDTLPGHTAFKLYDTYGFPVDLTADVARELGLKVDQEGFDQAMEAQRQRGRAATSFGTNLGQKIHVSEPVEFTGYDKLEGAARVIAVFDEQGDSVAQLQSGEVGIVVTDKTPFYAESGGQVGDIGRIAGDTFEFRVTDTQISAAQHLHIGTVASGAIESGVSGVAAVAPLERDRTRANHSATHLLHAALRSVLGTHVQQKGSLVNAEKLRFDFSHEGSVSREQLAQIEDQVCEQVRNNTAVDTRLMSYEDAVAGGAMALFGEKYADQVRVLNMGSGYSVELCGGTHVQRTGDIGGFKIQLETGIAAGVRRIEAVTGQAAVDHSRLLEERLFMASEQLKTNPAELVDRIVHVVGENKALVKEIEALNQKVATAQSSDLGDTIEMINGVAVLVAAVQGDSKTVMQTLDTLRSKTPENSVFVLANIAGGKVGLVVAVSKELSARIPAPDLLNSIGHLVGAKGGGRPDLARAGGGSNPDGIEALLVAAKEWLQEQLS
;
A
#
# COMPACT_ATOMS: atom_id res chain seq x y z
N MET A 1 27.95 -13.86 26.60
CA MET A 1 27.13 -12.69 26.97
C MET A 1 25.92 -12.65 26.04
N ASN A 2 24.73 -12.55 26.59
CA ASN A 2 23.51 -12.40 25.77
C ASN A 2 23.30 -10.94 25.33
N THR A 3 22.33 -10.73 24.43
CA THR A 3 22.09 -9.40 23.83
C THR A 3 21.68 -8.33 24.87
N ALA A 4 20.87 -8.71 25.88
CA ALA A 4 20.45 -7.82 26.96
C ALA A 4 21.61 -7.44 27.89
N GLU A 5 22.44 -8.42 28.24
CA GLU A 5 23.65 -8.19 29.04
C GLU A 5 24.65 -7.29 28.35
N LEU A 6 24.85 -7.45 27.04
CA LEU A 6 25.74 -6.59 26.24
C LEU A 6 25.28 -5.13 26.24
N ARG A 7 23.97 -4.89 25.99
CA ARG A 7 23.39 -3.55 26.05
C ARG A 7 23.62 -2.89 27.43
N ALA A 8 23.34 -3.63 28.50
CA ALA A 8 23.54 -3.14 29.87
C ALA A 8 25.01 -2.86 30.17
N ALA A 9 25.93 -3.74 29.77
CA ALA A 9 27.36 -3.58 29.95
C ALA A 9 27.89 -2.32 29.27
N TYR A 10 27.44 -2.04 28.00
CA TYR A 10 27.84 -0.85 27.26
C TYR A 10 27.40 0.44 27.97
N LEU A 11 26.11 0.52 28.30
CA LEU A 11 25.55 1.71 28.97
C LEU A 11 26.21 1.95 30.32
N SER A 12 26.40 0.92 31.14
CA SER A 12 27.05 1.02 32.46
C SER A 12 28.53 1.40 32.35
N PHE A 13 29.26 0.88 31.36
CA PHE A 13 30.65 1.25 31.13
C PHE A 13 30.78 2.75 30.85
N PHE A 14 30.00 3.30 29.92
CA PHE A 14 30.06 4.72 29.61
C PHE A 14 29.47 5.61 30.72
N GLU A 15 28.47 5.14 31.47
CA GLU A 15 28.02 5.80 32.70
C GLU A 15 29.17 5.94 33.70
N SER A 16 29.99 4.89 33.87
CA SER A 16 31.18 4.93 34.76
C SER A 16 32.23 5.95 34.28
N LYS A 17 32.28 6.26 32.98
CA LYS A 17 33.10 7.32 32.38
C LYS A 17 32.43 8.71 32.44
N GLY A 18 31.28 8.82 33.14
CA GLY A 18 30.56 10.06 33.37
C GLY A 18 29.59 10.49 32.28
N HIS A 19 29.20 9.57 31.36
CA HIS A 19 28.19 9.86 30.35
C HIS A 19 26.79 9.79 30.94
N LYS A 20 25.91 10.66 30.47
CA LYS A 20 24.47 10.57 30.78
C LYS A 20 23.85 9.47 29.93
N ILE A 21 23.22 8.48 30.58
CA ILE A 21 22.39 7.52 29.85
C ILE A 21 21.16 8.25 29.31
N VAL A 22 20.97 8.23 27.98
CA VAL A 22 19.84 8.83 27.28
C VAL A 22 19.06 7.72 26.60
N SER A 23 17.74 7.71 26.80
CA SER A 23 16.86 6.73 26.18
C SER A 23 16.86 6.83 24.67
N SER A 24 16.59 5.72 23.98
CA SER A 24 16.37 5.70 22.54
C SER A 24 15.27 6.69 22.15
N SER A 25 15.54 7.54 21.19
CA SER A 25 14.50 8.38 20.57
C SER A 25 13.54 7.56 19.71
N SER A 26 12.44 8.20 19.30
CA SER A 26 11.49 7.61 18.36
C SER A 26 12.16 7.28 17.02
N LEU A 27 11.71 6.23 16.35
CA LEU A 27 12.08 5.90 14.98
C LEU A 27 11.55 6.93 13.96
N VAL A 28 10.59 7.76 14.37
CA VAL A 28 10.06 8.87 13.57
C VAL A 28 10.75 10.16 14.02
N PRO A 29 11.73 10.69 13.25
CA PRO A 29 12.44 11.91 13.63
C PRO A 29 11.50 13.12 13.57
N HIS A 30 11.42 13.89 14.67
CA HIS A 30 10.52 15.05 14.76
C HIS A 30 11.07 16.31 14.07
N ASN A 31 12.39 16.46 14.01
CA ASN A 31 13.05 17.73 13.60
C ASN A 31 13.84 17.60 12.29
N ASP A 32 13.77 16.48 11.59
CA ASP A 32 14.50 16.29 10.33
C ASP A 32 13.58 15.76 9.22
N PRO A 33 13.06 16.62 8.33
CA PRO A 33 12.19 16.22 7.24
C PRO A 33 12.93 15.46 6.11
N THR A 34 14.27 15.44 6.14
CA THR A 34 15.09 14.73 5.13
C THR A 34 15.20 13.24 5.42
N LEU A 35 14.89 12.80 6.64
CA LEU A 35 14.96 11.42 7.07
C LEU A 35 13.57 10.80 7.18
N LEU A 36 13.38 9.64 6.56
CA LEU A 36 12.17 8.84 6.78
C LEU A 36 12.14 8.27 8.20
N PHE A 37 13.24 7.69 8.64
CA PHE A 37 13.37 7.08 9.96
C PHE A 37 14.70 7.46 10.61
N THR A 38 14.75 7.33 11.92
CA THR A 38 16.01 7.39 12.69
C THR A 38 16.89 6.23 12.24
N ASN A 39 18.03 6.53 11.63
CA ASN A 39 18.93 5.56 10.97
C ASN A 39 20.31 5.46 11.62
N ALA A 40 20.59 6.31 12.63
CA ALA A 40 21.85 6.33 13.37
C ALA A 40 21.65 6.85 14.80
N GLY A 41 22.58 6.48 15.71
CA GLY A 41 22.55 6.89 17.11
C GLY A 41 22.59 8.40 17.33
N MET A 42 23.28 9.11 16.45
CA MET A 42 23.48 10.56 16.55
C MET A 42 22.25 11.39 16.17
N ASN A 43 21.23 10.81 15.52
CA ASN A 43 20.10 11.62 15.01
C ASN A 43 19.43 12.45 16.11
N GLN A 44 19.28 11.92 17.32
CA GLN A 44 18.74 12.67 18.46
C GLN A 44 19.70 13.73 19.03
N PHE A 45 20.99 13.67 18.69
CA PHE A 45 22.05 14.56 19.17
C PHE A 45 22.57 15.54 18.11
N LYS A 46 21.89 15.64 16.94
CA LYS A 46 22.28 16.52 15.83
C LYS A 46 22.44 17.97 16.27
N ASP A 47 21.46 18.53 16.95
CA ASP A 47 21.48 19.93 17.39
C ASP A 47 22.54 20.22 18.48
N PRO A 48 22.74 19.35 19.51
CA PRO A 48 23.88 19.43 20.40
C PRO A 48 25.25 19.37 19.71
N LEU A 49 25.43 18.44 18.76
CA LEU A 49 26.72 18.34 18.01
C LEU A 49 27.01 19.58 17.16
N LEU A 50 25.98 20.22 16.62
CA LEU A 50 26.06 21.46 15.86
C LEU A 50 26.21 22.70 16.78
N GLY A 51 26.14 22.54 18.10
CA GLY A 51 26.16 23.66 19.06
C GLY A 51 24.90 24.54 19.02
N LYS A 52 23.81 24.06 18.42
CA LYS A 52 22.52 24.77 18.29
C LYS A 52 21.62 24.64 19.51
N MET A 53 21.87 23.62 20.35
CA MET A 53 21.09 23.34 21.55
C MET A 53 22.00 22.84 22.67
N ASP A 54 21.80 23.33 23.89
CA ASP A 54 22.45 22.80 25.10
C ASP A 54 21.51 21.72 25.71
N PRO A 55 21.92 20.44 25.73
CA PRO A 55 21.10 19.36 26.31
C PRO A 55 21.20 19.32 27.84
N GLY A 56 21.98 20.19 28.49
CA GLY A 56 22.25 20.22 29.94
C GLY A 56 23.23 19.13 30.39
N TYR A 57 24.03 18.58 29.48
CA TYR A 57 25.12 17.63 29.71
C TYR A 57 26.12 17.69 28.55
N THR A 58 27.39 17.40 28.82
CA THR A 58 28.47 17.49 27.82
C THR A 58 28.79 16.16 27.15
N LYS A 59 28.31 15.07 27.67
CA LYS A 59 28.49 13.73 27.12
C LYS A 59 27.33 12.81 27.44
N ALA A 60 27.01 11.92 26.47
CA ALA A 60 25.89 10.99 26.56
C ALA A 60 26.24 9.59 26.05
N THR A 61 25.47 8.59 26.50
CA THR A 61 25.47 7.25 25.92
C THR A 61 24.04 6.76 25.70
N SER A 62 23.83 6.00 24.64
CA SER A 62 22.50 5.52 24.25
C SER A 62 22.59 4.19 23.49
N ALA A 63 21.58 3.33 23.64
CA ALA A 63 21.30 2.24 22.73
C ALA A 63 20.09 2.66 21.86
N GLN A 64 20.38 3.21 20.69
CA GLN A 64 19.37 3.81 19.78
C GLN A 64 18.79 2.75 18.85
N ARG A 65 17.46 2.67 18.81
CA ARG A 65 16.74 1.93 17.80
C ARG A 65 16.88 2.63 16.45
N CYS A 66 17.26 1.88 15.42
CA CYS A 66 17.48 2.39 14.09
C CYS A 66 16.68 1.59 13.04
N VAL A 67 16.19 2.27 12.01
CA VAL A 67 15.56 1.64 10.84
C VAL A 67 16.23 2.11 9.56
N ARG A 68 16.71 1.14 8.76
CA ARG A 68 17.25 1.34 7.42
C ARG A 68 16.41 0.60 6.40
N ALA A 69 15.24 1.18 6.07
CA ALA A 69 14.31 0.67 5.07
C ALA A 69 13.71 1.85 4.31
N GLY A 70 14.02 1.96 3.03
CA GLY A 70 13.65 3.09 2.19
C GLY A 70 14.55 4.33 2.36
N GLY A 71 14.52 5.22 1.38
CA GLY A 71 15.38 6.40 1.35
C GLY A 71 16.83 6.09 0.95
N LYS A 72 17.78 6.93 1.40
CA LYS A 72 19.21 6.86 1.03
C LYS A 72 19.89 5.62 1.62
N HIS A 73 19.50 5.17 2.81
CA HIS A 73 20.01 3.98 3.48
C HIS A 73 18.90 2.92 3.47
N ASN A 74 19.05 1.90 2.62
CA ASN A 74 18.03 0.87 2.42
C ASN A 74 18.64 -0.51 2.40
N ASP A 75 18.54 -1.24 3.50
CA ASP A 75 19.06 -2.60 3.64
C ASP A 75 18.01 -3.69 3.35
N LEU A 76 16.76 -3.30 3.03
CA LEU A 76 15.61 -4.20 2.92
C LEU A 76 15.87 -5.41 2.00
N GLU A 77 16.56 -5.20 0.87
CA GLU A 77 16.79 -6.25 -0.12
C GLU A 77 17.83 -7.27 0.35
N ASN A 78 18.77 -6.86 1.20
CA ASN A 78 19.84 -7.70 1.74
C ASN A 78 19.39 -8.55 2.92
N VAL A 79 18.27 -8.16 3.59
CA VAL A 79 17.75 -8.85 4.78
C VAL A 79 17.38 -10.30 4.47
N GLY A 80 17.93 -11.20 5.27
CA GLY A 80 17.74 -12.65 5.18
C GLY A 80 18.72 -13.39 4.24
N TYR A 81 19.42 -12.64 3.38
CA TYR A 81 20.37 -13.19 2.39
C TYR A 81 21.83 -12.92 2.74
N THR A 82 22.12 -11.90 3.54
CA THR A 82 23.44 -11.63 4.11
C THR A 82 23.45 -11.95 5.59
N ALA A 83 24.62 -12.07 6.20
CA ALA A 83 24.77 -12.40 7.62
C ALA A 83 24.52 -11.21 8.55
N ARG A 84 24.63 -9.96 8.05
CA ARG A 84 24.81 -8.74 8.86
C ARG A 84 23.81 -7.60 8.62
N HIS A 85 22.95 -7.67 7.59
CA HIS A 85 22.01 -6.58 7.27
C HIS A 85 20.63 -6.78 7.86
N HIS A 86 20.07 -5.72 8.41
CA HIS A 86 18.77 -5.69 9.08
C HIS A 86 17.99 -4.43 8.69
N THR A 87 16.65 -4.53 8.63
CA THR A 87 15.81 -3.33 8.54
C THR A 87 15.74 -2.59 9.87
N PHE A 88 15.77 -3.32 10.98
CA PHE A 88 15.81 -2.79 12.34
C PHE A 88 17.04 -3.32 13.07
N PHE A 89 17.79 -2.45 13.72
CA PHE A 89 18.93 -2.82 14.58
C PHE A 89 19.09 -1.81 15.72
N GLU A 90 19.90 -2.17 16.71
CA GLU A 90 20.25 -1.28 17.78
C GLU A 90 21.69 -0.76 17.60
N MET A 91 21.83 0.55 17.62
CA MET A 91 23.15 1.22 17.57
C MET A 91 23.49 1.76 18.96
N MET A 92 24.49 1.16 19.59
CA MET A 92 25.05 1.64 20.85
C MET A 92 26.07 2.73 20.57
N GLY A 93 25.90 3.88 21.19
CA GLY A 93 26.77 5.05 20.94
C GLY A 93 27.17 5.79 22.21
N ASN A 94 28.37 6.36 22.18
CA ASN A 94 28.82 7.35 23.14
C ASN A 94 29.14 8.65 22.39
N PHE A 95 28.74 9.75 22.98
CA PHE A 95 28.71 11.07 22.36
C PHE A 95 29.41 12.10 23.24
N SER A 96 30.16 13.04 22.61
CA SER A 96 30.76 14.18 23.27
C SER A 96 30.35 15.45 22.57
N PHE A 97 29.97 16.44 23.36
CA PHE A 97 29.63 17.80 22.93
C PHE A 97 30.71 18.78 23.42
N GLY A 98 31.95 18.53 22.97
CA GLY A 98 33.12 19.32 23.36
C GLY A 98 33.75 18.97 24.73
N ASP A 99 33.42 17.83 25.36
CA ASP A 99 33.97 17.38 26.64
C ASP A 99 35.26 16.58 26.44
N TYR A 100 35.28 15.63 25.54
CA TYR A 100 36.42 14.77 25.18
C TYR A 100 36.47 14.56 23.67
N PHE A 101 37.58 14.02 23.16
CA PHE A 101 37.78 13.81 21.73
C PHE A 101 38.47 12.49 21.41
N LYS A 102 39.37 12.46 20.41
CA LYS A 102 39.96 11.22 19.86
C LYS A 102 40.66 10.35 20.89
N GLU A 103 41.45 10.93 21.78
CA GLU A 103 42.32 10.21 22.70
C GLU A 103 41.53 9.36 23.71
N GLU A 104 40.53 9.94 24.33
CA GLU A 104 39.63 9.23 25.28
C GLU A 104 38.76 8.24 24.52
N THR A 105 38.19 8.65 23.38
CA THR A 105 37.30 7.79 22.58
C THR A 105 38.00 6.48 22.19
N ILE A 106 39.14 6.58 21.57
CA ILE A 106 39.94 5.42 21.11
C ILE A 106 40.39 4.58 22.34
N SER A 107 40.82 5.21 23.43
CA SER A 107 41.21 4.47 24.63
C SER A 107 40.06 3.71 25.25
N TRP A 108 38.90 4.34 25.39
CA TRP A 108 37.69 3.68 25.96
C TRP A 108 37.11 2.62 25.04
N ALA A 109 37.15 2.84 23.73
CA ALA A 109 36.71 1.83 22.76
C ALA A 109 37.56 0.56 22.86
N TRP A 110 38.89 0.72 22.97
CA TRP A 110 39.81 -0.39 23.13
C TRP A 110 39.66 -1.09 24.50
N GLU A 111 39.54 -0.32 25.59
CA GLU A 111 39.29 -0.83 26.94
C GLU A 111 38.00 -1.66 26.98
N PHE A 112 36.90 -1.11 26.46
CA PHE A 112 35.62 -1.82 26.43
C PHE A 112 35.70 -3.11 25.63
N THR A 113 36.28 -3.07 24.44
CA THR A 113 36.35 -4.21 23.54
C THR A 113 37.25 -5.33 24.08
N THR A 114 38.43 -4.98 24.62
CA THR A 114 39.44 -5.97 24.95
C THR A 114 39.50 -6.36 26.42
N GLU A 115 39.06 -5.46 27.34
CA GLU A 115 39.11 -5.72 28.78
C GLU A 115 37.74 -6.06 29.37
N VAL A 116 36.68 -5.35 28.94
CA VAL A 116 35.31 -5.60 29.41
C VAL A 116 34.68 -6.76 28.67
N LEU A 117 34.73 -6.73 27.31
CA LEU A 117 34.15 -7.79 26.48
C LEU A 117 35.11 -8.98 26.30
N GLY A 118 36.42 -8.79 26.49
CA GLY A 118 37.42 -9.85 26.41
C GLY A 118 37.73 -10.34 25.01
N LEU A 119 37.55 -9.50 23.98
CA LEU A 119 37.90 -9.90 22.62
C LEU A 119 39.41 -10.03 22.43
N ASP A 120 39.80 -11.01 21.63
CA ASP A 120 41.18 -11.24 21.27
C ASP A 120 41.77 -10.08 20.47
N LYS A 121 42.75 -9.39 21.06
CA LYS A 121 43.44 -8.24 20.46
C LYS A 121 44.03 -8.56 19.09
N ASP A 122 44.44 -9.82 18.85
CA ASP A 122 45.06 -10.22 17.59
C ASP A 122 44.05 -10.41 16.45
N LYS A 123 42.75 -10.40 16.76
CA LYS A 123 41.67 -10.48 15.79
C LYS A 123 41.05 -9.12 15.43
N ILE A 124 41.57 -8.04 16.00
CA ILE A 124 41.04 -6.70 15.76
C ILE A 124 41.93 -5.96 14.76
N THR A 125 41.33 -5.45 13.70
CA THR A 125 41.90 -4.54 12.71
C THR A 125 41.19 -3.21 12.81
N VAL A 126 41.91 -2.11 12.65
CA VAL A 126 41.36 -0.76 12.68
C VAL A 126 41.60 -0.06 11.36
N THR A 127 40.67 0.80 10.97
CA THR A 127 40.81 1.65 9.78
C THR A 127 40.88 3.11 10.20
N VAL A 128 41.55 3.94 9.41
CA VAL A 128 41.66 5.38 9.63
C VAL A 128 41.58 6.12 8.30
N HIS A 129 41.09 7.35 8.30
CA HIS A 129 41.19 8.22 7.13
C HIS A 129 42.65 8.56 6.82
N PRO A 130 43.12 8.59 5.56
CA PRO A 130 44.53 8.82 5.21
C PRO A 130 45.10 10.11 5.76
N THR A 131 44.28 11.15 5.95
CA THR A 131 44.67 12.44 6.50
C THR A 131 44.54 12.56 8.03
N ASP A 132 44.09 11.51 8.72
CA ASP A 132 43.90 11.52 10.17
C ASP A 132 45.12 10.91 10.90
N ASP A 133 46.22 11.64 10.86
CA ASP A 133 47.48 11.25 11.51
C ASP A 133 47.35 11.12 13.03
N ASP A 134 46.47 11.90 13.66
CA ASP A 134 46.24 11.86 15.12
C ASP A 134 45.65 10.50 15.52
N SER A 135 44.58 10.06 14.88
CA SER A 135 43.97 8.75 15.18
C SER A 135 44.94 7.60 14.88
N ARG A 136 45.73 7.70 13.79
CA ARG A 136 46.75 6.71 13.46
C ARG A 136 47.81 6.63 14.54
N ALA A 137 48.31 7.78 15.04
CA ALA A 137 49.32 7.83 16.10
C ALA A 137 48.75 7.26 17.43
N LEU A 138 47.50 7.56 17.76
CA LEU A 138 46.84 7.01 18.96
C LEU A 138 46.75 5.50 18.89
N TRP A 139 46.30 4.93 17.77
CA TRP A 139 46.24 3.46 17.62
C TRP A 139 47.63 2.80 17.69
N ARG A 140 48.62 3.35 16.99
CA ARG A 140 49.96 2.78 16.95
C ARG A 140 50.76 2.97 18.26
N ASP A 141 50.85 4.23 18.74
CA ASP A 141 51.82 4.60 19.76
C ASP A 141 51.27 4.52 21.20
N LYS A 142 49.94 4.76 21.37
CA LYS A 142 49.27 4.70 22.66
C LYS A 142 48.63 3.35 22.94
N ILE A 143 47.85 2.84 21.98
CA ILE A 143 47.17 1.58 22.13
C ILE A 143 48.07 0.40 21.82
N GLY A 144 49.02 0.56 20.88
CA GLY A 144 49.95 -0.47 20.47
C GLY A 144 49.41 -1.46 19.43
N VAL A 145 48.47 -1.03 18.62
CA VAL A 145 48.00 -1.83 17.48
C VAL A 145 49.15 -1.94 16.48
N PRO A 146 49.51 -3.15 15.99
CA PRO A 146 50.52 -3.34 14.96
C PRO A 146 50.19 -2.55 13.68
N ALA A 147 51.24 -1.96 13.07
CA ALA A 147 51.07 -1.09 11.89
C ALA A 147 50.41 -1.77 10.69
N ASP A 148 50.55 -3.09 10.53
CA ASP A 148 49.94 -3.91 9.49
C ASP A 148 48.43 -4.16 9.74
N ARG A 149 47.91 -3.81 10.91
CA ARG A 149 46.49 -3.86 11.26
C ARG A 149 45.84 -2.47 11.40
N ILE A 150 46.56 -1.39 10.99
CA ILE A 150 46.03 -0.03 10.85
C ILE A 150 45.93 0.26 9.36
N ILE A 151 44.73 0.27 8.80
CA ILE A 151 44.48 0.34 7.35
C ILE A 151 43.94 1.70 6.99
N ASP A 152 44.46 2.29 5.91
CA ASP A 152 44.04 3.57 5.37
C ASP A 152 42.83 3.35 4.44
N LEU A 153 41.72 4.04 4.71
CA LEU A 153 40.56 4.07 3.86
C LEU A 153 40.07 5.50 3.63
N GLU A 154 39.94 5.91 2.38
CA GLU A 154 39.36 7.22 2.00
C GLU A 154 37.89 7.34 2.46
N GLU A 155 37.20 6.22 2.59
CA GLU A 155 35.80 6.12 3.04
C GLU A 155 35.66 6.43 4.52
N ASN A 156 36.74 6.46 5.31
CA ASN A 156 36.70 6.86 6.72
C ASN A 156 36.53 8.39 6.91
N PHE A 157 35.72 9.01 6.03
CA PHE A 157 35.20 10.36 6.22
C PHE A 157 33.67 10.30 6.25
N TRP A 158 33.11 10.29 7.46
CA TRP A 158 31.70 10.10 7.67
C TRP A 158 30.90 11.39 7.44
N THR A 159 29.73 11.27 6.82
CA THR A 159 28.78 12.36 6.63
C THR A 159 27.38 11.90 7.01
N MET A 160 26.64 12.71 7.76
CA MET A 160 25.26 12.41 8.13
C MET A 160 24.32 12.29 6.92
N GLY A 161 24.58 13.10 5.90
CA GLY A 161 23.78 13.18 4.68
C GLY A 161 24.39 14.22 3.73
N ASP A 162 23.54 14.85 2.92
CA ASP A 162 23.99 15.93 2.03
C ASP A 162 24.34 17.19 2.81
N THR A 163 23.80 17.35 4.02
CA THR A 163 24.08 18.47 4.94
C THR A 163 24.20 17.96 6.37
N GLY A 164 24.92 18.68 7.21
CA GLY A 164 25.04 18.43 8.65
C GLY A 164 26.44 18.07 9.11
N PRO A 165 26.59 17.60 10.37
CA PRO A 165 27.89 17.32 10.95
C PRO A 165 28.61 16.22 10.19
N CYS A 166 29.92 16.39 9.99
CA CYS A 166 30.78 15.43 9.30
C CYS A 166 32.22 15.53 9.82
N GLY A 167 33.02 14.50 9.54
CA GLY A 167 34.43 14.45 9.92
C GLY A 167 35.06 13.08 9.69
N PRO A 168 36.40 12.98 9.91
CA PRO A 168 37.07 11.69 9.82
C PRO A 168 36.54 10.71 10.86
N CYS A 169 36.62 9.40 10.56
CA CYS A 169 36.27 8.33 11.47
C CYS A 169 37.35 7.24 11.48
N THR A 170 37.27 6.39 12.48
CA THR A 170 38.08 5.18 12.58
C THR A 170 37.14 4.04 12.99
N GLU A 171 37.32 2.90 12.34
CA GLU A 171 36.44 1.76 12.51
C GLU A 171 37.20 0.57 13.05
N LEU A 172 36.51 -0.25 13.88
CA LEU A 172 37.05 -1.48 14.43
C LEU A 172 36.38 -2.66 13.73
N PHE A 173 37.22 -3.54 13.18
CA PHE A 173 36.83 -4.78 12.51
C PHE A 173 37.27 -6.00 13.30
N TYR A 174 36.46 -7.07 13.27
CA TYR A 174 36.80 -8.35 13.88
C TYR A 174 37.02 -9.41 12.81
N ASP A 175 38.18 -10.11 12.88
CA ASP A 175 38.50 -11.24 11.99
C ASP A 175 37.90 -12.54 12.55
N HIS A 176 36.87 -13.08 11.90
CA HIS A 176 36.27 -14.37 12.23
C HIS A 176 37.17 -15.58 11.91
N GLY A 177 38.27 -15.33 11.22
CA GLY A 177 39.25 -16.38 10.88
C GLY A 177 39.16 -16.89 9.44
N PRO A 178 40.14 -17.69 9.04
CA PRO A 178 40.32 -18.08 7.64
C PRO A 178 39.25 -19.04 7.09
N ASP A 179 38.43 -19.62 7.94
CA ASP A 179 37.32 -20.50 7.54
C ASP A 179 36.10 -19.73 7.04
N VAL A 180 36.09 -18.41 7.23
CA VAL A 180 35.02 -17.51 6.74
C VAL A 180 35.51 -16.78 5.48
N PRO A 181 34.77 -16.78 4.35
CA PRO A 181 35.17 -16.08 3.15
C PRO A 181 35.21 -14.55 3.34
N GLY A 182 36.23 -13.91 2.81
CA GLY A 182 36.40 -12.45 2.85
C GLY A 182 37.87 -12.06 3.11
N GLY A 183 38.16 -10.78 2.86
CA GLY A 183 39.46 -10.17 3.08
C GLY A 183 39.42 -8.99 4.05
N PRO A 184 40.59 -8.47 4.46
CA PRO A 184 40.64 -7.30 5.31
C PRO A 184 40.06 -6.05 4.61
N PRO A 185 39.65 -5.02 5.36
CA PRO A 185 39.20 -3.74 4.79
C PRO A 185 40.21 -3.19 3.77
N GLY A 186 39.72 -2.62 2.66
CA GLY A 186 40.54 -2.12 1.55
C GLY A 186 41.04 -3.20 0.59
N SER A 187 40.71 -4.48 0.78
CA SER A 187 41.05 -5.55 -0.13
C SER A 187 39.92 -5.84 -1.14
N PRO A 188 40.23 -6.49 -2.29
CA PRO A 188 39.19 -6.87 -3.25
C PRO A 188 38.09 -7.78 -2.70
N GLU A 189 38.34 -8.48 -1.60
CA GLU A 189 37.43 -9.42 -0.95
C GLU A 189 36.80 -8.83 0.33
N GLU A 190 36.84 -7.54 0.56
CA GLU A 190 36.34 -6.86 1.77
C GLU A 190 34.82 -7.01 1.99
N ASP A 191 34.05 -7.22 0.90
CA ASP A 191 32.60 -7.45 0.96
C ASP A 191 32.22 -8.78 1.63
N GLY A 192 33.19 -9.67 1.90
CA GLY A 192 32.96 -10.95 2.56
C GLY A 192 32.59 -10.82 4.05
N ASP A 193 32.20 -11.94 4.64
CA ASP A 193 31.75 -11.98 6.05
C ASP A 193 32.86 -12.29 7.07
N ARG A 194 34.13 -12.31 6.64
CA ARG A 194 35.27 -12.61 7.52
C ARG A 194 35.63 -11.44 8.42
N PHE A 195 35.84 -10.23 7.84
CA PHE A 195 36.16 -9.02 8.60
C PHE A 195 34.88 -8.20 8.75
N ILE A 196 34.35 -8.17 9.95
CA ILE A 196 33.09 -7.47 10.22
C ILE A 196 33.38 -6.21 11.01
N GLU A 197 33.03 -5.05 10.41
CA GLU A 197 32.97 -3.79 11.12
C GLU A 197 31.92 -3.90 12.23
N PHE A 198 32.32 -3.69 13.48
CA PHE A 198 31.42 -3.73 14.62
C PHE A 198 31.25 -2.39 15.34
N TRP A 199 32.23 -1.49 15.19
CA TRP A 199 32.18 -0.18 15.83
C TRP A 199 32.80 0.90 14.94
N ASN A 200 32.07 1.99 14.72
CA ASN A 200 32.57 3.19 14.04
C ASN A 200 32.72 4.34 15.05
N LEU A 201 33.88 4.96 15.12
CA LEU A 201 34.20 6.12 15.97
C LEU A 201 34.35 7.34 15.08
N VAL A 202 33.32 8.18 15.05
CA VAL A 202 33.28 9.39 14.20
C VAL A 202 33.66 10.61 15.01
N PHE A 203 34.45 11.50 14.41
CA PHE A 203 34.95 12.74 14.96
C PHE A 203 34.40 13.95 14.19
N PRO A 204 33.12 14.34 14.41
CA PRO A 204 32.54 15.51 13.76
C PRO A 204 33.35 16.78 14.08
N GLN A 205 33.86 17.41 13.03
CA GLN A 205 34.66 18.62 13.10
C GLN A 205 34.11 19.74 12.22
N PHE A 206 33.25 19.37 11.26
CA PHE A 206 32.71 20.28 10.25
C PHE A 206 31.19 20.15 10.16
N ASP A 207 30.51 21.24 9.77
CA ASP A 207 29.13 21.28 9.29
C ASP A 207 29.15 21.42 7.77
N ARG A 208 28.55 20.49 7.06
CA ARG A 208 28.48 20.48 5.60
C ARG A 208 27.22 21.22 5.13
N SER A 209 27.40 22.22 4.27
CA SER A 209 26.30 22.95 3.64
C SER A 209 25.67 22.17 2.46
N ALA A 210 24.52 22.66 1.95
CA ALA A 210 23.87 22.08 0.77
C ALA A 210 24.72 22.19 -0.51
N GLU A 211 25.61 23.16 -0.57
CA GLU A 211 26.58 23.38 -1.65
C GLU A 211 27.81 22.47 -1.54
N GLY A 212 27.97 21.77 -0.37
CA GLY A 212 29.08 20.87 -0.09
C GLY A 212 30.27 21.53 0.63
N ASP A 213 30.15 22.80 1.02
CA ASP A 213 31.19 23.51 1.76
C ASP A 213 31.28 23.01 3.20
N LEU A 214 32.52 22.92 3.73
CA LEU A 214 32.78 22.45 5.09
C LEU A 214 33.12 23.64 5.99
N ALA A 215 32.25 23.99 6.92
CA ALA A 215 32.50 25.00 7.95
C ALA A 215 32.92 24.30 9.25
N PRO A 216 33.99 24.77 9.96
CA PRO A 216 34.34 24.18 11.26
C PRO A 216 33.20 24.29 12.25
N LEU A 217 32.94 23.21 13.02
CA LEU A 217 32.01 23.25 14.14
C LEU A 217 32.54 24.17 15.27
N PRO A 218 31.65 24.77 16.06
CA PRO A 218 32.06 25.57 17.23
C PRO A 218 32.89 24.78 18.25
N GLN A 219 32.64 23.49 18.36
CA GLN A 219 33.35 22.52 19.19
C GLN A 219 33.44 21.20 18.46
N ALA A 220 34.61 20.56 18.46
CA ALA A 220 34.73 19.19 17.96
C ALA A 220 33.93 18.22 18.83
N GLY A 221 33.25 17.32 18.22
CA GLY A 221 32.40 16.34 18.89
C GLY A 221 32.85 14.89 18.69
N VAL A 222 32.21 13.99 19.40
CA VAL A 222 32.34 12.56 19.23
C VAL A 222 30.96 11.98 18.98
N ASP A 223 30.87 11.17 17.95
CA ASP A 223 29.72 10.32 17.61
C ASP A 223 30.22 8.91 17.36
N THR A 224 29.74 7.94 18.10
CA THR A 224 30.12 6.56 17.86
C THR A 224 28.92 5.66 17.63
N GLY A 225 29.11 4.61 16.84
CA GLY A 225 28.06 3.64 16.55
C GLY A 225 28.58 2.21 16.55
N MET A 226 28.22 1.44 17.57
CA MET A 226 28.47 -0.01 17.64
C MET A 226 27.18 -0.78 17.40
N GLY A 227 27.17 -1.66 16.39
CA GLY A 227 26.04 -2.53 16.14
C GLY A 227 25.86 -3.59 17.22
N LEU A 228 24.75 -3.52 17.97
CA LEU A 228 24.45 -4.49 19.04
C LEU A 228 24.46 -5.93 18.51
N GLU A 229 23.76 -6.16 17.39
CA GLU A 229 23.60 -7.49 16.80
C GLU A 229 24.94 -8.03 16.28
N ARG A 230 25.78 -7.17 15.67
CA ARG A 230 27.13 -7.56 15.19
C ARG A 230 28.03 -7.96 16.36
N MET A 231 28.07 -7.15 17.41
CA MET A 231 28.88 -7.43 18.60
C MET A 231 28.36 -8.68 19.35
N ALA A 232 27.05 -8.86 19.44
CA ALA A 232 26.46 -10.06 20.04
C ALA A 232 26.86 -11.34 19.28
N ALA A 233 26.89 -11.29 17.93
CA ALA A 233 27.34 -12.43 17.13
C ALA A 233 28.80 -12.79 17.42
N ILE A 234 29.69 -11.81 17.49
CA ILE A 234 31.09 -12.01 17.84
C ILE A 234 31.21 -12.67 19.24
N LEU A 235 30.51 -12.13 20.25
CA LEU A 235 30.57 -12.64 21.63
C LEU A 235 29.94 -14.01 21.83
N GLN A 236 28.95 -14.37 21.02
CA GLN A 236 28.30 -15.67 21.04
C GLN A 236 29.02 -16.69 20.16
N GLY A 237 30.09 -16.28 19.45
CA GLY A 237 30.91 -17.15 18.62
C GLY A 237 30.20 -17.67 17.36
N VAL A 238 29.28 -16.85 16.81
CA VAL A 238 28.53 -17.14 15.59
C VAL A 238 28.89 -16.14 14.47
N HIS A 239 28.69 -16.51 13.21
CA HIS A 239 29.06 -15.66 12.08
C HIS A 239 27.90 -14.82 11.57
N SER A 240 26.67 -15.27 11.79
CA SER A 240 25.47 -14.56 11.36
C SER A 240 24.76 -13.93 12.54
N ASN A 241 24.35 -12.67 12.39
CA ASN A 241 23.52 -11.98 13.37
C ASN A 241 22.20 -12.73 13.63
N TYR A 242 21.71 -13.51 12.65
CA TYR A 242 20.50 -14.33 12.79
C TYR A 242 20.67 -15.55 13.71
N GLU A 243 21.90 -15.86 14.12
CA GLU A 243 22.20 -16.98 15.01
C GLU A 243 22.32 -16.56 16.50
N ILE A 244 22.25 -15.23 16.81
CA ILE A 244 22.26 -14.74 18.19
C ILE A 244 20.97 -15.11 18.92
N ASP A 245 21.01 -15.08 20.23
CA ASP A 245 19.90 -15.41 21.13
C ASP A 245 18.58 -14.76 20.72
N LEU A 246 18.56 -13.45 20.54
CA LEU A 246 17.40 -12.65 20.16
C LEU A 246 16.72 -13.15 18.86
N PHE A 247 17.49 -13.32 17.77
CA PHE A 247 16.93 -13.77 16.50
C PHE A 247 16.53 -15.24 16.52
N LYS A 248 17.34 -16.08 17.18
CA LYS A 248 17.10 -17.52 17.29
C LYS A 248 15.73 -17.81 17.88
N ASN A 249 15.35 -17.14 18.98
CA ASN A 249 14.07 -17.38 19.64
C ASN A 249 12.88 -16.96 18.76
N ILE A 250 12.97 -15.81 18.07
CA ILE A 250 11.94 -15.36 17.14
C ILE A 250 11.83 -16.32 15.93
N MET A 251 12.96 -16.77 15.38
CA MET A 251 12.99 -17.69 14.24
C MET A 251 12.43 -19.07 14.60
N LEU A 252 12.72 -19.59 15.79
CA LEU A 252 12.15 -20.86 16.28
C LEU A 252 10.63 -20.77 16.42
N ALA A 253 10.13 -19.67 16.98
CA ALA A 253 8.70 -19.44 17.07
C ALA A 253 8.02 -19.35 15.69
N ALA A 254 8.64 -18.63 14.75
CA ALA A 254 8.15 -18.55 13.37
C ALA A 254 8.23 -19.90 12.64
N GLY A 255 9.29 -20.68 12.87
CA GLY A 255 9.47 -22.04 12.34
C GLY A 255 8.36 -23.00 12.77
N GLY A 256 7.90 -22.89 14.01
CA GLY A 256 6.77 -23.67 14.53
C GLY A 256 5.48 -23.47 13.71
N TYR A 257 5.20 -22.26 13.22
CA TYR A 257 4.06 -22.02 12.31
C TYR A 257 4.27 -22.61 10.91
N ALA A 258 5.52 -22.80 10.50
CA ALA A 258 5.87 -23.45 9.22
C ALA A 258 5.98 -24.98 9.33
N GLY A 259 5.85 -25.55 10.53
CA GLY A 259 6.07 -26.97 10.77
C GLY A 259 7.54 -27.40 10.66
N ILE A 260 8.49 -26.48 10.90
CA ILE A 260 9.93 -26.72 10.87
C ILE A 260 10.41 -26.78 12.32
N ASP A 261 10.64 -28.00 12.82
CA ASP A 261 11.01 -28.22 14.23
C ASP A 261 12.54 -28.35 14.44
N ASN A 262 13.31 -28.55 13.35
CA ASN A 262 14.76 -28.70 13.44
C ASN A 262 15.43 -27.32 13.60
N PRO A 263 16.10 -27.00 14.74
CA PRO A 263 16.73 -25.70 14.96
C PRO A 263 17.78 -25.32 13.90
N THR A 264 18.55 -26.26 13.39
CA THR A 264 19.54 -25.99 12.36
C THR A 264 18.89 -25.62 11.01
N GLU A 265 17.80 -26.27 10.67
CA GLU A 265 17.01 -25.92 9.47
C GLU A 265 16.35 -24.56 9.60
N VAL A 266 15.79 -24.27 10.79
CA VAL A 266 15.22 -22.96 11.11
C VAL A 266 16.24 -21.84 10.89
N LEU A 267 17.45 -21.95 11.47
CA LEU A 267 18.49 -20.92 11.39
C LEU A 267 19.05 -20.75 9.96
N ASN A 268 19.01 -21.80 9.15
CA ASN A 268 19.46 -21.75 7.75
C ASN A 268 18.38 -21.30 6.75
N THR A 269 17.13 -21.12 7.22
CA THR A 269 16.02 -20.75 6.34
C THR A 269 15.94 -19.24 6.16
N ALA A 270 16.34 -18.74 4.97
CA ALA A 270 16.33 -17.31 4.65
C ALA A 270 14.97 -16.63 4.89
N SER A 271 13.86 -17.32 4.59
CA SER A 271 12.50 -16.79 4.83
C SER A 271 12.20 -16.55 6.31
N LEU A 272 12.72 -17.40 7.22
CA LEU A 272 12.56 -17.20 8.66
C LEU A 272 13.41 -16.04 9.17
N ARG A 273 14.61 -15.83 8.61
CA ARG A 273 15.44 -14.65 8.89
C ARG A 273 14.71 -13.35 8.54
N VAL A 274 14.09 -13.30 7.35
CA VAL A 274 13.28 -12.14 6.92
C VAL A 274 12.11 -11.90 7.90
N ILE A 275 11.37 -12.93 8.26
CA ILE A 275 10.23 -12.82 9.19
C ILE A 275 10.69 -12.29 10.56
N ALA A 276 11.82 -12.81 11.10
CA ALA A 276 12.35 -12.40 12.39
C ALA A 276 12.86 -10.94 12.40
N ASP A 277 13.49 -10.49 11.32
CA ASP A 277 13.87 -9.08 11.17
C ASP A 277 12.62 -8.18 11.08
N HIS A 278 11.68 -8.56 10.24
CA HIS A 278 10.53 -7.72 9.90
C HIS A 278 9.50 -7.60 11.04
N ILE A 279 9.41 -8.57 11.95
CA ILE A 279 8.55 -8.41 13.13
C ILE A 279 9.13 -7.33 14.07
N ARG A 280 10.46 -7.24 14.20
CA ARG A 280 11.12 -6.21 15.01
C ARG A 280 10.83 -4.82 14.44
N SER A 281 11.15 -4.59 13.16
CA SER A 281 10.92 -3.30 12.50
C SER A 281 9.44 -2.90 12.51
N SER A 282 8.54 -3.82 12.18
CA SER A 282 7.10 -3.54 12.13
C SER A 282 6.54 -3.18 13.51
N ALA A 283 6.89 -3.94 14.54
CA ALA A 283 6.39 -3.71 15.89
C ALA A 283 6.86 -2.36 16.46
N PHE A 284 8.15 -2.03 16.31
CA PHE A 284 8.67 -0.76 16.80
C PHE A 284 8.16 0.46 16.02
N LEU A 285 7.99 0.35 14.70
CA LEU A 285 7.39 1.43 13.91
C LEU A 285 5.94 1.69 14.31
N ILE A 286 5.15 0.63 14.56
CA ILE A 286 3.78 0.76 15.05
C ILE A 286 3.76 1.35 16.47
N ALA A 287 4.64 0.90 17.35
CA ALA A 287 4.80 1.46 18.70
C ALA A 287 5.10 2.97 18.68
N ASP A 288 5.89 3.43 17.70
CA ASP A 288 6.21 4.85 17.48
C ASP A 288 5.14 5.59 16.64
N GLY A 289 3.96 5.00 16.44
CA GLY A 289 2.77 5.66 15.86
C GLY A 289 2.63 5.55 14.34
N VAL A 290 3.51 4.82 13.65
CA VAL A 290 3.37 4.59 12.20
C VAL A 290 2.28 3.56 11.94
N LYS A 291 1.31 3.88 11.07
CA LYS A 291 0.29 2.93 10.62
C LYS A 291 0.58 2.48 9.18
N PRO A 292 0.32 1.20 8.81
CA PRO A 292 0.49 0.75 7.43
C PRO A 292 -0.37 1.58 6.47
N GLY A 293 0.24 2.11 5.40
CA GLY A 293 -0.43 3.05 4.47
C GLY A 293 0.12 2.98 3.05
N ASN A 294 -0.25 3.96 2.21
CA ASN A 294 0.12 4.01 0.79
C ASN A 294 1.23 5.05 0.48
N GLU A 295 1.62 5.87 1.46
CA GLU A 295 2.54 6.99 1.25
C GLU A 295 3.62 7.01 2.33
N ASP A 296 4.79 7.51 2.02
CA ASP A 296 5.90 7.80 2.91
C ASP A 296 6.25 6.66 3.88
N ARG A 297 6.40 6.96 5.16
CA ARG A 297 6.70 6.01 6.25
C ARG A 297 5.68 4.88 6.35
N ALA A 298 4.41 5.21 6.14
CA ALA A 298 3.31 4.25 6.18
C ALA A 298 3.41 3.20 5.06
N TYR A 299 3.86 3.61 3.87
CA TYR A 299 4.12 2.71 2.75
C TYR A 299 5.30 1.77 3.03
N VAL A 300 6.40 2.29 3.58
CA VAL A 300 7.57 1.48 3.94
C VAL A 300 7.20 0.41 4.97
N LEU A 301 6.47 0.78 6.03
CA LEU A 301 5.97 -0.18 7.02
C LEU A 301 5.10 -1.26 6.38
N ARG A 302 4.16 -0.88 5.52
CA ARG A 302 3.31 -1.84 4.80
C ARG A 302 4.12 -2.79 3.93
N ARG A 303 5.14 -2.28 3.24
CA ARG A 303 6.07 -3.08 2.42
C ARG A 303 6.80 -4.13 3.26
N ILE A 304 7.32 -3.76 4.42
CA ILE A 304 8.00 -4.66 5.36
C ILE A 304 7.05 -5.78 5.81
N ILE A 305 5.84 -5.43 6.27
CA ILE A 305 4.84 -6.41 6.71
C ILE A 305 4.50 -7.38 5.57
N ARG A 306 4.18 -6.88 4.38
CA ARG A 306 3.81 -7.71 3.24
C ARG A 306 4.93 -8.62 2.75
N ARG A 307 6.19 -8.16 2.86
CA ARG A 307 7.36 -8.99 2.57
C ARG A 307 7.47 -10.16 3.54
N ALA A 308 7.27 -9.93 4.84
CA ALA A 308 7.22 -11.01 5.83
C ALA A 308 6.11 -12.03 5.55
N LEU A 309 4.90 -11.54 5.22
CA LEU A 309 3.74 -12.40 4.89
C LEU A 309 3.98 -13.24 3.63
N ARG A 310 4.64 -12.66 2.61
CA ARG A 310 5.05 -13.42 1.42
C ARG A 310 6.04 -14.54 1.76
N HIS A 311 7.02 -14.26 2.64
CA HIS A 311 7.96 -15.29 3.09
C HIS A 311 7.26 -16.39 3.91
N GLY A 312 6.25 -16.05 4.71
CA GLY A 312 5.36 -17.03 5.34
C GLY A 312 4.61 -17.88 4.33
N TYR A 313 4.05 -17.24 3.29
CA TYR A 313 3.39 -17.96 2.19
C TYR A 313 4.35 -18.95 1.47
N LYS A 314 5.61 -18.56 1.25
CA LYS A 314 6.67 -19.40 0.67
C LYS A 314 6.96 -20.62 1.55
N LEU A 315 6.88 -20.48 2.86
CA LEU A 315 7.00 -21.56 3.85
C LEU A 315 5.72 -22.37 4.03
N ASN A 316 4.71 -22.17 3.16
CA ASN A 316 3.42 -22.84 3.21
C ASN A 316 2.56 -22.50 4.44
N ILE A 317 2.85 -21.42 5.14
CA ILE A 317 1.99 -20.90 6.23
C ILE A 317 0.77 -20.24 5.56
N ARG A 318 -0.43 -20.77 5.83
CA ARG A 318 -1.69 -20.28 5.26
C ARG A 318 -2.60 -19.61 6.29
N GLU A 319 -2.39 -19.92 7.56
CA GLU A 319 -3.10 -19.29 8.67
C GLU A 319 -2.40 -18.01 9.11
N PRO A 320 -3.13 -17.02 9.62
CA PRO A 320 -2.55 -15.80 10.18
C PRO A 320 -1.56 -16.13 11.32
N PHE A 321 -0.33 -15.63 11.20
CA PHE A 321 0.76 -15.96 12.11
C PHE A 321 1.62 -14.78 12.55
N PHE A 322 1.79 -13.77 11.67
CA PHE A 322 2.80 -12.73 11.88
C PHE A 322 2.50 -11.87 13.11
N HIS A 323 1.24 -11.48 13.31
CA HIS A 323 0.81 -10.75 14.50
C HIS A 323 1.04 -11.53 15.82
N LYS A 324 1.07 -12.87 15.77
CA LYS A 324 1.30 -13.72 16.97
C LYS A 324 2.75 -13.69 17.43
N LEU A 325 3.69 -13.31 16.54
CA LEU A 325 5.12 -13.17 16.89
C LEU A 325 5.40 -11.94 17.74
N VAL A 326 4.44 -10.99 17.83
CA VAL A 326 4.56 -9.81 18.72
C VAL A 326 4.80 -10.24 20.16
N ARG A 327 4.12 -11.28 20.64
CA ARG A 327 4.29 -11.81 21.99
C ARG A 327 5.72 -12.27 22.25
N VAL A 328 6.30 -13.01 21.30
CA VAL A 328 7.69 -13.48 21.40
C VAL A 328 8.65 -12.29 21.43
N LEU A 329 8.42 -11.28 20.59
CA LEU A 329 9.21 -10.06 20.59
C LEU A 329 9.12 -9.29 21.92
N VAL A 330 7.94 -9.24 22.54
CA VAL A 330 7.73 -8.63 23.86
C VAL A 330 8.51 -9.40 24.94
N GLU A 331 8.56 -10.71 24.88
CA GLU A 331 9.34 -11.55 25.81
C GLU A 331 10.84 -11.29 25.65
N GLU A 332 11.35 -11.08 24.44
CA GLU A 332 12.78 -10.85 24.14
C GLU A 332 13.25 -9.41 24.38
N MET A 333 12.43 -8.41 24.08
CA MET A 333 12.84 -7.00 24.05
C MET A 333 12.03 -6.10 25.00
N GLY A 334 10.97 -6.60 25.64
CA GLY A 334 10.06 -5.79 26.45
C GLY A 334 10.69 -5.21 27.70
N GLU A 335 11.70 -5.85 28.30
CA GLU A 335 12.44 -5.31 29.45
C GLU A 335 13.23 -4.06 29.05
N ALA A 336 13.94 -4.11 27.92
CA ALA A 336 14.70 -2.96 27.39
C ALA A 336 13.81 -1.86 26.84
N TYR A 337 12.65 -2.24 26.30
CA TYR A 337 11.71 -1.33 25.64
C TYR A 337 10.28 -1.53 26.14
N PRO A 338 9.91 -0.94 27.30
CA PRO A 338 8.58 -1.11 27.91
C PRO A 338 7.40 -0.69 27.02
N ILE A 339 7.65 0.12 25.99
CA ILE A 339 6.64 0.52 25.01
C ILE A 339 6.06 -0.67 24.25
N LEU A 340 6.84 -1.72 24.00
CA LEU A 340 6.35 -2.96 23.37
C LEU A 340 5.33 -3.67 24.28
N VAL A 341 5.58 -3.72 25.59
CA VAL A 341 4.66 -4.31 26.57
C VAL A 341 3.37 -3.49 26.64
N GLN A 342 3.50 -2.15 26.71
CA GLN A 342 2.35 -1.23 26.82
C GLN A 342 1.44 -1.26 25.59
N GLN A 343 2.01 -1.50 24.42
CA GLN A 343 1.29 -1.45 23.16
C GLN A 343 1.12 -2.80 22.45
N GLU A 344 1.40 -3.93 23.13
CA GLU A 344 1.32 -5.28 22.57
C GLU A 344 -0.01 -5.52 21.83
N SER A 345 -1.14 -5.17 22.44
CA SER A 345 -2.46 -5.34 21.84
C SER A 345 -2.67 -4.47 20.60
N THR A 346 -2.21 -3.23 20.64
CA THR A 346 -2.31 -2.28 19.50
C THR A 346 -1.47 -2.75 18.33
N ILE A 347 -0.22 -3.18 18.60
CA ILE A 347 0.69 -3.69 17.58
C ILE A 347 0.11 -4.95 16.96
N SER A 348 -0.32 -5.91 17.77
CA SER A 348 -0.92 -7.16 17.29
C SER A 348 -2.17 -6.93 16.45
N ALA A 349 -3.06 -6.01 16.85
CA ALA A 349 -4.25 -5.67 16.10
C ALA A 349 -3.91 -5.05 14.73
N ALA A 350 -2.98 -4.09 14.68
CA ALA A 350 -2.58 -3.44 13.44
C ALA A 350 -1.94 -4.43 12.44
N LEU A 351 -1.12 -5.36 12.95
CA LEU A 351 -0.52 -6.42 12.13
C LEU A 351 -1.57 -7.43 11.65
N ALA A 352 -2.48 -7.86 12.52
CA ALA A 352 -3.56 -8.79 12.16
C ALA A 352 -4.47 -8.21 11.06
N ASP A 353 -4.79 -6.93 11.14
CA ASP A 353 -5.59 -6.22 10.13
C ASP A 353 -4.89 -6.17 8.77
N GLU A 354 -3.60 -5.81 8.70
CA GLU A 354 -2.85 -5.78 7.44
C GLU A 354 -2.64 -7.20 6.89
N GLU A 355 -2.42 -8.20 7.75
CA GLU A 355 -2.30 -9.61 7.40
C GLU A 355 -3.59 -10.14 6.77
N ALA A 356 -4.76 -9.87 7.38
CA ALA A 356 -6.07 -10.26 6.87
C ALA A 356 -6.37 -9.62 5.51
N ARG A 357 -6.08 -8.32 5.37
CA ARG A 357 -6.26 -7.59 4.10
C ARG A 357 -5.36 -8.11 2.99
N PHE A 358 -4.12 -8.43 3.31
CA PHE A 358 -3.14 -8.84 2.30
C PHE A 358 -3.25 -10.33 1.92
N SER A 359 -3.79 -11.20 2.78
CA SER A 359 -3.89 -12.64 2.51
C SER A 359 -4.65 -12.96 1.22
N THR A 360 -5.77 -12.27 0.96
CA THR A 360 -6.55 -12.43 -0.28
C THR A 360 -5.76 -11.96 -1.50
N THR A 361 -5.14 -10.78 -1.40
CA THR A 361 -4.31 -10.20 -2.45
C THR A 361 -3.09 -11.09 -2.75
N LEU A 362 -2.44 -11.61 -1.71
CA LEU A 362 -1.27 -12.48 -1.83
C LEU A 362 -1.59 -13.77 -2.57
N ASN A 363 -2.69 -14.44 -2.20
CA ASN A 363 -3.11 -15.68 -2.86
C ASN A 363 -3.40 -15.46 -4.35
N GLN A 364 -4.21 -14.46 -4.68
CA GLN A 364 -4.58 -14.13 -6.06
C GLN A 364 -3.37 -13.64 -6.88
N GLY A 365 -2.57 -12.75 -6.30
CA GLY A 365 -1.37 -12.21 -6.95
C GLY A 365 -0.31 -13.26 -7.24
N MET A 366 -0.06 -14.17 -6.31
CA MET A 366 0.90 -15.26 -6.49
C MET A 366 0.45 -16.29 -7.53
N GLU A 367 -0.85 -16.63 -7.60
CA GLU A 367 -1.37 -17.55 -8.63
C GLU A 367 -1.27 -16.91 -10.02
N LEU A 368 -1.63 -15.63 -10.16
CA LEU A 368 -1.50 -14.90 -11.43
C LEU A 368 -0.03 -14.78 -11.84
N LEU A 369 0.85 -14.38 -10.92
CA LEU A 369 2.29 -14.23 -11.19
C LEU A 369 2.91 -15.55 -11.63
N LYS A 370 2.58 -16.68 -10.97
CA LYS A 370 3.04 -18.01 -11.39
C LYS A 370 2.55 -18.38 -12.79
N GLY A 371 1.31 -18.04 -13.14
CA GLY A 371 0.76 -18.25 -14.48
C GLY A 371 1.55 -17.45 -15.54
N GLU A 372 1.73 -16.16 -15.34
CA GLU A 372 2.47 -15.26 -16.24
C GLU A 372 3.95 -15.67 -16.38
N LEU A 373 4.60 -16.09 -15.28
CA LEU A 373 5.98 -16.60 -15.31
C LEU A 373 6.10 -17.95 -16.02
N GLY A 374 5.07 -18.80 -15.96
CA GLY A 374 5.03 -20.09 -16.68
C GLY A 374 4.89 -19.94 -18.19
N GLU A 375 4.35 -18.82 -18.67
CA GLU A 375 4.17 -18.49 -20.09
C GLU A 375 5.27 -17.55 -20.63
N LEU A 376 6.20 -17.10 -19.77
CA LEU A 376 7.23 -16.11 -20.09
C LEU A 376 8.22 -16.65 -21.12
N GLN A 377 8.39 -15.93 -22.22
CA GLN A 377 9.45 -16.19 -23.22
C GLN A 377 10.59 -15.18 -23.02
N GLY A 378 11.65 -15.61 -22.31
CA GLY A 378 12.79 -14.76 -21.98
C GLY A 378 13.07 -14.69 -20.48
N ASP A 379 13.91 -13.73 -20.06
CA ASP A 379 14.40 -13.57 -18.69
C ASP A 379 13.78 -12.34 -17.97
N THR A 380 12.87 -11.62 -18.63
CA THR A 380 12.35 -10.34 -18.13
C THR A 380 10.82 -10.33 -18.15
N LEU A 381 10.19 -10.17 -16.97
CA LEU A 381 8.75 -10.00 -16.82
C LEU A 381 8.34 -8.63 -17.35
N PRO A 382 7.37 -8.55 -18.29
CA PRO A 382 6.94 -7.27 -18.88
C PRO A 382 6.38 -6.29 -17.85
N GLY A 383 6.73 -4.99 -18.00
CA GLY A 383 6.29 -3.94 -17.06
C GLY A 383 4.77 -3.79 -16.98
N HIS A 384 4.03 -4.03 -18.07
CA HIS A 384 2.55 -4.00 -18.05
C HIS A 384 1.93 -5.13 -17.21
N THR A 385 2.58 -6.29 -17.13
CA THR A 385 2.16 -7.40 -16.25
C THR A 385 2.40 -7.04 -14.78
N ALA A 386 3.57 -6.48 -14.46
CA ALA A 386 3.85 -5.97 -13.13
C ALA A 386 2.87 -4.85 -12.72
N PHE A 387 2.53 -3.96 -13.66
CA PHE A 387 1.53 -2.90 -13.44
C PHE A 387 0.12 -3.47 -13.21
N LYS A 388 -0.32 -4.48 -13.97
CA LYS A 388 -1.60 -5.16 -13.76
C LYS A 388 -1.69 -5.80 -12.37
N LEU A 389 -0.61 -6.45 -11.92
CA LEU A 389 -0.52 -7.01 -10.56
C LEU A 389 -0.66 -5.92 -9.49
N TYR A 390 -0.01 -4.77 -9.70
CA TYR A 390 -0.06 -3.63 -8.78
C TYR A 390 -1.43 -2.93 -8.78
N ASP A 391 -1.92 -2.50 -9.96
CA ASP A 391 -3.10 -1.66 -10.10
C ASP A 391 -4.41 -2.40 -9.82
N THR A 392 -4.55 -3.62 -10.36
CA THR A 392 -5.79 -4.38 -10.29
C THR A 392 -5.88 -5.27 -9.06
N TYR A 393 -4.75 -5.87 -8.67
CA TYR A 393 -4.72 -6.84 -7.58
C TYR A 393 -4.06 -6.31 -6.30
N GLY A 394 -3.49 -5.10 -6.33
CA GLY A 394 -2.81 -4.51 -5.17
C GLY A 394 -1.54 -5.25 -4.74
N PHE A 395 -0.94 -6.04 -5.65
CA PHE A 395 0.29 -6.78 -5.40
C PHE A 395 1.50 -5.89 -5.71
N PRO A 396 2.30 -5.51 -4.70
CA PRO A 396 3.38 -4.53 -4.87
C PRO A 396 4.44 -4.97 -5.89
N VAL A 397 4.95 -4.01 -6.69
CA VAL A 397 5.94 -4.29 -7.74
C VAL A 397 7.26 -4.82 -7.19
N ASP A 398 7.68 -4.37 -6.02
CA ASP A 398 8.86 -4.85 -5.33
C ASP A 398 8.73 -6.31 -4.88
N LEU A 399 7.55 -6.75 -4.46
CA LEU A 399 7.30 -8.18 -4.20
C LEU A 399 7.29 -8.99 -5.50
N THR A 400 6.81 -8.42 -6.61
CA THR A 400 6.92 -9.02 -7.95
C THR A 400 8.40 -9.16 -8.34
N ALA A 401 9.21 -8.13 -8.11
CA ALA A 401 10.65 -8.13 -8.36
C ALA A 401 11.40 -9.15 -7.50
N ASP A 402 11.03 -9.28 -6.22
CA ASP A 402 11.62 -10.28 -5.33
C ASP A 402 11.34 -11.72 -5.81
N VAL A 403 10.09 -12.00 -6.25
CA VAL A 403 9.74 -13.32 -6.82
C VAL A 403 10.50 -13.58 -8.11
N ALA A 404 10.57 -12.60 -9.00
CA ALA A 404 11.32 -12.72 -10.26
C ALA A 404 12.81 -12.99 -10.00
N ARG A 405 13.45 -12.25 -9.10
CA ARG A 405 14.86 -12.41 -8.70
C ARG A 405 15.15 -13.81 -8.15
N GLU A 406 14.28 -14.34 -7.30
CA GLU A 406 14.42 -15.72 -6.78
C GLU A 406 14.41 -16.79 -7.86
N LEU A 407 13.80 -16.51 -9.01
CA LEU A 407 13.76 -17.39 -10.18
C LEU A 407 14.84 -17.05 -11.22
N GLY A 408 15.75 -16.12 -10.92
CA GLY A 408 16.78 -15.64 -11.84
C GLY A 408 16.25 -14.75 -12.97
N LEU A 409 15.05 -14.17 -12.80
CA LEU A 409 14.38 -13.31 -13.77
C LEU A 409 14.50 -11.84 -13.36
N LYS A 410 14.26 -10.94 -14.32
CA LYS A 410 14.20 -9.49 -14.13
C LYS A 410 12.76 -8.98 -14.31
N VAL A 411 12.50 -7.77 -13.83
CA VAL A 411 11.24 -7.03 -14.10
C VAL A 411 11.58 -5.81 -14.94
N ASP A 412 10.80 -5.59 -15.99
CA ASP A 412 10.86 -4.36 -16.80
C ASP A 412 10.31 -3.18 -15.99
N GLN A 413 11.21 -2.56 -15.20
CA GLN A 413 10.89 -1.42 -14.35
C GLN A 413 10.49 -0.21 -15.18
N GLU A 414 11.14 0.03 -16.32
CA GLU A 414 10.84 1.17 -17.19
C GLU A 414 9.43 1.08 -17.78
N GLY A 415 9.03 -0.11 -18.27
CA GLY A 415 7.67 -0.36 -18.74
C GLY A 415 6.62 -0.25 -17.62
N PHE A 416 6.95 -0.63 -16.39
CA PHE A 416 6.09 -0.41 -15.23
C PHE A 416 5.91 1.08 -14.95
N ASP A 417 6.99 1.87 -14.91
CA ASP A 417 6.97 3.30 -14.63
C ASP A 417 6.20 4.08 -15.70
N GLN A 418 6.34 3.69 -16.98
CA GLN A 418 5.56 4.25 -18.09
C GLN A 418 4.05 3.96 -17.91
N ALA A 419 3.67 2.75 -17.51
CA ALA A 419 2.28 2.40 -17.25
C ALA A 419 1.70 3.18 -16.05
N MET A 420 2.48 3.38 -15.00
CA MET A 420 2.14 4.20 -13.83
C MET A 420 1.95 5.66 -14.21
N GLU A 421 2.84 6.22 -15.03
CA GLU A 421 2.71 7.61 -15.48
C GLU A 421 1.50 7.80 -16.38
N ALA A 422 1.20 6.85 -17.29
CA ALA A 422 0.00 6.86 -18.10
C ALA A 422 -1.29 6.80 -17.23
N GLN A 423 -1.28 6.07 -16.11
CA GLN A 423 -2.38 6.07 -15.15
C GLN A 423 -2.51 7.44 -14.46
N ARG A 424 -1.39 8.00 -13.98
CA ARG A 424 -1.36 9.33 -13.35
C ARG A 424 -1.86 10.42 -14.30
N GLN A 425 -1.45 10.36 -15.57
CA GLN A 425 -1.92 11.29 -16.60
C GLN A 425 -3.43 11.16 -16.87
N ARG A 426 -3.98 9.93 -16.90
CA ARG A 426 -5.43 9.71 -16.96
C ARG A 426 -6.16 10.26 -15.73
N GLY A 427 -5.58 10.11 -14.55
CA GLY A 427 -6.09 10.71 -13.32
C GLY A 427 -6.00 12.24 -13.35
N ARG A 428 -4.88 12.80 -13.83
CA ARG A 428 -4.69 14.25 -14.00
C ARG A 428 -5.57 14.84 -15.10
N ALA A 429 -5.76 14.18 -16.23
CA ALA A 429 -6.64 14.63 -17.29
C ALA A 429 -8.11 14.73 -16.86
N ALA A 430 -8.51 13.97 -15.85
CA ALA A 430 -9.81 14.10 -15.20
C ALA A 430 -9.88 15.27 -14.19
N THR A 431 -8.73 15.88 -13.80
CA THR A 431 -8.63 16.88 -12.72
C THR A 431 -7.93 18.18 -13.15
N SER A 432 -7.33 18.28 -14.35
CA SER A 432 -6.41 19.39 -14.66
C SER A 432 -6.91 20.38 -15.68
N PHE A 433 -7.41 21.53 -15.18
CA PHE A 433 -7.24 22.83 -15.84
C PHE A 433 -6.50 23.84 -14.93
N GLY A 434 -6.25 23.56 -13.64
CA GLY A 434 -5.89 24.57 -12.62
C GLY A 434 -4.42 24.74 -12.22
N THR A 435 -3.55 23.73 -12.29
CA THR A 435 -2.28 23.75 -11.54
C THR A 435 -1.10 24.46 -12.19
N ASN A 436 -1.10 24.70 -13.51
CA ASN A 436 0.01 25.38 -14.18
C ASN A 436 -0.22 26.88 -14.46
N LEU A 437 -1.47 27.33 -14.49
CA LEU A 437 -1.84 28.73 -14.75
C LEU A 437 -1.53 29.66 -13.59
N GLY A 438 -1.64 29.16 -12.38
CA GLY A 438 -1.46 29.96 -11.17
C GLY A 438 -0.05 30.49 -10.90
N GLN A 439 0.98 29.91 -11.50
CA GLN A 439 2.37 30.40 -11.36
C GLN A 439 2.73 31.48 -12.41
N LYS A 440 1.96 31.62 -13.48
CA LYS A 440 2.21 32.59 -14.56
C LYS A 440 1.49 33.92 -14.37
N ILE A 441 0.34 33.93 -13.73
CA ILE A 441 -0.53 35.10 -13.66
C ILE A 441 -0.20 35.92 -12.41
N HIS A 442 0.33 37.12 -12.59
CA HIS A 442 0.59 38.09 -11.54
C HIS A 442 -0.16 39.41 -11.82
N VAL A 443 -1.09 39.76 -10.94
CA VAL A 443 -1.79 41.05 -10.97
C VAL A 443 -1.46 41.80 -9.70
N SER A 444 -1.03 43.06 -9.82
CA SER A 444 -0.59 43.88 -8.67
C SER A 444 -1.72 44.47 -7.86
N GLU A 445 -2.91 44.63 -8.46
CA GLU A 445 -4.08 45.16 -7.76
C GLU A 445 -4.75 44.04 -6.94
N PRO A 446 -5.11 44.30 -5.65
CA PRO A 446 -5.83 43.32 -4.83
C PRO A 446 -7.28 43.11 -5.31
N VAL A 447 -7.79 41.88 -5.17
CA VAL A 447 -9.18 41.53 -5.46
C VAL A 447 -9.98 41.47 -4.18
N GLU A 448 -11.09 42.20 -4.11
CA GLU A 448 -12.04 42.17 -2.99
C GLU A 448 -13.11 41.08 -3.22
N PHE A 449 -13.12 40.04 -2.36
CA PHE A 449 -14.16 39.03 -2.40
C PHE A 449 -15.43 39.48 -1.65
N THR A 450 -16.58 39.59 -2.34
CA THR A 450 -17.86 40.02 -1.79
C THR A 450 -18.89 38.89 -1.71
N GLY A 451 -18.52 37.66 -2.09
CA GLY A 451 -19.44 36.55 -2.33
C GLY A 451 -19.97 35.83 -1.11
N TYR A 452 -19.59 36.22 0.12
CA TYR A 452 -20.25 35.69 1.29
C TYR A 452 -21.69 36.21 1.41
N ASP A 453 -21.91 37.51 1.11
CA ASP A 453 -23.18 38.21 1.30
C ASP A 453 -23.90 38.47 -0.02
N LYS A 454 -23.19 38.57 -1.13
CA LYS A 454 -23.75 39.00 -2.44
C LYS A 454 -23.50 37.92 -3.50
N LEU A 455 -24.48 37.74 -4.39
CA LEU A 455 -24.38 36.90 -5.59
C LEU A 455 -24.07 37.72 -6.85
N GLU A 456 -24.23 39.04 -6.79
CA GLU A 456 -23.92 39.96 -7.90
C GLU A 456 -23.35 41.29 -7.36
N GLY A 457 -22.55 41.94 -8.20
CA GLY A 457 -21.98 43.23 -7.87
C GLY A 457 -21.28 43.90 -9.06
N ALA A 458 -21.18 45.25 -8.99
CA ALA A 458 -20.35 45.98 -9.96
C ALA A 458 -18.89 45.54 -9.84
N ALA A 459 -18.25 45.32 -10.95
CA ALA A 459 -16.86 44.88 -11.08
C ALA A 459 -16.18 45.60 -12.24
N ARG A 460 -14.91 45.96 -12.06
CA ARG A 460 -14.06 46.50 -13.10
C ARG A 460 -13.00 45.45 -13.48
N VAL A 461 -12.87 45.15 -14.73
CA VAL A 461 -11.83 44.27 -15.24
C VAL A 461 -10.47 44.92 -15.06
N ILE A 462 -9.55 44.27 -14.34
CA ILE A 462 -8.20 44.77 -14.07
C ILE A 462 -7.13 44.07 -14.91
N ALA A 463 -7.42 42.84 -15.40
CA ALA A 463 -6.50 42.13 -16.28
C ALA A 463 -7.26 41.08 -17.10
N VAL A 464 -6.73 40.76 -18.28
CA VAL A 464 -7.24 39.78 -19.23
C VAL A 464 -6.10 38.92 -19.73
N PHE A 465 -6.29 37.60 -19.78
CA PHE A 465 -5.30 36.63 -20.21
C PHE A 465 -5.94 35.62 -21.18
N ASP A 466 -5.15 35.08 -22.10
CA ASP A 466 -5.58 33.97 -22.95
C ASP A 466 -5.68 32.64 -22.17
N GLU A 467 -6.06 31.56 -22.87
CA GLU A 467 -6.18 30.21 -22.31
C GLU A 467 -4.83 29.67 -21.76
N GLN A 468 -3.68 30.16 -22.23
CA GLN A 468 -2.36 29.78 -21.81
C GLN A 468 -1.84 30.62 -20.61
N GLY A 469 -2.60 31.63 -20.17
CA GLY A 469 -2.25 32.54 -19.09
C GLY A 469 -1.31 33.68 -19.51
N ASP A 470 -1.16 33.95 -20.80
CA ASP A 470 -0.39 35.06 -21.27
C ASP A 470 -1.27 36.33 -21.35
N SER A 471 -0.75 37.50 -20.91
CA SER A 471 -1.50 38.75 -20.85
C SER A 471 -1.84 39.23 -22.29
N VAL A 472 -3.11 39.50 -22.52
CA VAL A 472 -3.63 39.99 -23.81
C VAL A 472 -4.34 41.32 -23.65
N ALA A 473 -4.36 42.12 -24.73
CA ALA A 473 -5.01 43.42 -24.70
C ALA A 473 -6.56 43.27 -24.57
N GLN A 474 -7.13 42.27 -25.22
CA GLN A 474 -8.55 41.96 -25.21
C GLN A 474 -8.82 40.51 -25.63
N LEU A 475 -9.99 39.96 -25.24
CA LEU A 475 -10.57 38.74 -25.77
C LEU A 475 -11.81 39.06 -26.61
N GLN A 476 -11.95 38.41 -27.78
CA GLN A 476 -13.05 38.57 -28.72
C GLN A 476 -14.16 37.52 -28.51
N SER A 477 -15.33 37.76 -29.04
CA SER A 477 -16.45 36.80 -28.99
C SER A 477 -16.03 35.41 -29.52
N GLY A 478 -16.30 34.37 -28.73
CA GLY A 478 -15.94 32.96 -28.94
C GLY A 478 -14.57 32.56 -28.39
N GLU A 479 -13.72 33.48 -27.93
CA GLU A 479 -12.42 33.17 -27.36
C GLU A 479 -12.56 32.74 -25.90
N VAL A 480 -11.76 31.75 -25.52
CA VAL A 480 -11.59 31.27 -24.15
C VAL A 480 -10.45 32.04 -23.51
N GLY A 481 -10.59 32.42 -22.23
CA GLY A 481 -9.54 33.11 -21.51
C GLY A 481 -9.87 33.31 -20.05
N ILE A 482 -9.07 34.18 -19.40
CA ILE A 482 -9.11 34.41 -17.97
C ILE A 482 -9.31 35.91 -17.75
N VAL A 483 -10.26 36.24 -16.92
CA VAL A 483 -10.59 37.63 -16.51
C VAL A 483 -10.35 37.79 -15.00
N VAL A 484 -9.67 38.87 -14.61
CA VAL A 484 -9.49 39.28 -13.21
C VAL A 484 -10.20 40.60 -13.01
N THR A 485 -10.97 40.74 -11.92
CA THR A 485 -11.74 41.95 -11.56
C THR A 485 -11.27 42.51 -10.23
N ASP A 486 -11.47 43.82 -10.00
CA ASP A 486 -11.15 44.46 -8.72
C ASP A 486 -12.02 43.96 -7.57
N LYS A 487 -13.29 43.59 -7.84
CA LYS A 487 -14.23 43.02 -6.89
C LYS A 487 -14.96 41.84 -7.52
N THR A 488 -15.21 40.80 -6.73
CA THR A 488 -15.88 39.61 -7.25
C THR A 488 -16.81 38.97 -6.22
N PRO A 489 -18.03 38.55 -6.61
CA PRO A 489 -18.88 37.68 -5.81
C PRO A 489 -18.57 36.19 -6.02
N PHE A 490 -17.68 35.83 -6.96
CA PHE A 490 -17.35 34.46 -7.31
C PHE A 490 -16.38 33.86 -6.29
N TYR A 491 -16.77 32.77 -5.67
CA TYR A 491 -15.90 31.96 -4.81
C TYR A 491 -14.91 31.21 -5.70
N ALA A 492 -13.64 31.32 -5.42
CA ALA A 492 -12.60 30.56 -6.09
C ALA A 492 -12.39 29.20 -5.42
N GLU A 493 -12.10 28.14 -6.19
CA GLU A 493 -11.91 26.80 -5.69
C GLU A 493 -10.92 26.76 -4.52
N SER A 494 -11.38 26.32 -3.37
CA SER A 494 -10.56 26.21 -2.16
C SER A 494 -11.23 25.29 -1.13
N GLY A 495 -10.43 24.60 -0.29
CA GLY A 495 -10.95 23.80 0.83
C GLY A 495 -11.90 22.66 0.42
N GLY A 496 -11.81 22.19 -0.82
CA GLY A 496 -12.68 21.14 -1.37
C GLY A 496 -14.02 21.64 -1.94
N GLN A 497 -14.35 22.95 -1.83
CA GLN A 497 -15.48 23.54 -2.53
C GLN A 497 -15.02 24.00 -3.91
N VAL A 498 -15.74 23.60 -4.97
CA VAL A 498 -15.49 24.03 -6.37
C VAL A 498 -15.70 25.53 -6.55
N GLY A 499 -15.04 26.08 -7.60
CA GLY A 499 -15.22 27.47 -8.01
C GLY A 499 -16.63 27.75 -8.53
N ASP A 500 -17.06 28.99 -8.35
CA ASP A 500 -18.36 29.41 -8.86
C ASP A 500 -18.36 29.60 -10.36
N ILE A 501 -19.52 29.43 -10.95
CA ILE A 501 -19.84 29.71 -12.35
C ILE A 501 -20.85 30.84 -12.46
N GLY A 502 -20.90 31.49 -13.63
CA GLY A 502 -21.85 32.57 -13.86
C GLY A 502 -21.48 33.44 -15.04
N ARG A 503 -21.61 34.77 -14.92
CA ARG A 503 -21.27 35.70 -15.97
C ARG A 503 -20.71 37.02 -15.47
N ILE A 504 -19.89 37.68 -16.29
CA ILE A 504 -19.47 39.08 -16.15
C ILE A 504 -19.96 39.81 -17.38
N ALA A 505 -20.85 40.78 -17.23
CA ALA A 505 -21.50 41.46 -18.39
C ALA A 505 -21.46 42.96 -18.22
N GLY A 506 -21.11 43.64 -19.29
CA GLY A 506 -21.21 45.12 -19.46
C GLY A 506 -22.12 45.49 -20.62
N ASP A 507 -22.18 46.79 -20.97
CA ASP A 507 -23.02 47.27 -22.05
C ASP A 507 -22.65 46.68 -23.40
N THR A 508 -21.38 46.33 -23.64
CA THR A 508 -20.81 45.90 -24.91
C THR A 508 -20.26 44.49 -24.94
N PHE A 509 -20.27 43.79 -23.81
CA PHE A 509 -19.68 42.44 -23.70
C PHE A 509 -20.45 41.56 -22.72
N GLU A 510 -20.36 40.26 -22.91
CA GLU A 510 -20.73 39.22 -21.98
C GLU A 510 -19.66 38.14 -21.95
N PHE A 511 -19.11 37.89 -20.77
CA PHE A 511 -18.16 36.80 -20.49
C PHE A 511 -18.83 35.76 -19.60
N ARG A 512 -18.93 34.53 -20.13
CA ARG A 512 -19.48 33.38 -19.40
C ARG A 512 -18.37 32.72 -18.58
N VAL A 513 -18.46 32.78 -17.27
CA VAL A 513 -17.55 32.12 -16.32
C VAL A 513 -17.95 30.66 -16.15
N THR A 514 -17.05 29.77 -16.49
CA THR A 514 -17.24 28.31 -16.38
C THR A 514 -16.52 27.71 -15.17
N ASP A 515 -15.56 28.46 -14.60
CA ASP A 515 -14.82 28.08 -13.39
C ASP A 515 -14.19 29.34 -12.74
N THR A 516 -13.91 29.27 -11.44
CA THR A 516 -13.20 30.31 -10.71
C THR A 516 -12.10 29.68 -9.86
N GLN A 517 -10.86 30.04 -10.12
CA GLN A 517 -9.67 29.52 -9.45
C GLN A 517 -8.97 30.62 -8.64
N ILE A 518 -8.12 30.23 -7.67
CA ILE A 518 -7.32 31.15 -6.88
C ILE A 518 -5.83 31.02 -7.21
N SER A 519 -5.14 32.13 -7.39
CA SER A 519 -3.69 32.17 -7.53
C SER A 519 -3.14 33.41 -6.86
N ALA A 520 -2.14 33.28 -5.99
CA ALA A 520 -1.50 34.38 -5.25
C ALA A 520 -2.52 35.40 -4.66
N ALA A 521 -3.63 34.91 -4.09
CA ALA A 521 -4.76 35.67 -3.56
C ALA A 521 -5.61 36.39 -4.63
N GLN A 522 -5.45 36.10 -5.90
CA GLN A 522 -6.26 36.63 -7.00
C GLN A 522 -7.34 35.62 -7.40
N HIS A 523 -8.58 36.11 -7.66
CA HIS A 523 -9.67 35.30 -8.22
C HIS A 523 -9.60 35.34 -9.74
N LEU A 524 -9.36 34.20 -10.36
CA LEU A 524 -9.23 34.02 -11.80
C LEU A 524 -10.56 33.48 -12.35
N HIS A 525 -11.29 34.30 -13.10
CA HIS A 525 -12.54 33.89 -13.74
C HIS A 525 -12.20 33.27 -15.10
N ILE A 526 -12.33 31.96 -15.21
CA ILE A 526 -12.03 31.18 -16.44
C ILE A 526 -13.34 31.04 -17.22
N GLY A 527 -13.30 31.32 -18.53
CA GLY A 527 -14.55 31.27 -19.30
C GLY A 527 -14.39 31.63 -20.76
N THR A 528 -15.51 31.97 -21.39
CA THR A 528 -15.57 32.29 -22.83
C THR A 528 -16.34 33.60 -23.02
N VAL A 529 -15.86 34.44 -23.93
CA VAL A 529 -16.59 35.65 -24.36
C VAL A 529 -17.82 35.23 -25.19
N ALA A 530 -19.00 35.36 -24.59
CA ALA A 530 -20.26 35.02 -25.27
C ALA A 530 -20.67 36.04 -26.34
N SER A 531 -20.38 37.33 -26.11
CA SER A 531 -20.63 38.40 -27.07
C SER A 531 -19.73 39.59 -26.81
N GLY A 532 -19.42 40.34 -27.88
CA GLY A 532 -18.61 41.55 -27.80
C GLY A 532 -17.12 41.30 -27.63
N ALA A 533 -16.41 42.19 -26.95
CA ALA A 533 -14.99 42.04 -26.60
C ALA A 533 -14.76 42.56 -25.19
N ILE A 534 -13.87 41.87 -24.45
CA ILE A 534 -13.53 42.26 -23.09
C ILE A 534 -12.06 42.66 -23.00
N GLU A 535 -11.79 43.82 -22.41
CA GLU A 535 -10.46 44.40 -22.23
C GLU A 535 -10.26 44.92 -20.78
N SER A 536 -9.00 45.17 -20.41
CA SER A 536 -8.71 45.78 -19.10
C SER A 536 -9.30 47.21 -19.02
N GLY A 537 -9.86 47.56 -17.85
CA GLY A 537 -10.46 48.87 -17.58
C GLY A 537 -11.95 48.93 -17.78
N VAL A 538 -12.58 47.98 -18.47
CA VAL A 538 -14.03 47.99 -18.67
C VAL A 538 -14.78 47.62 -17.38
N SER A 539 -15.95 48.21 -17.23
CA SER A 539 -16.82 47.95 -16.07
C SER A 539 -18.03 47.13 -16.47
N GLY A 540 -18.51 46.32 -15.54
CA GLY A 540 -19.69 45.50 -15.73
C GLY A 540 -20.28 45.03 -14.42
N VAL A 541 -21.20 44.08 -14.52
CA VAL A 541 -21.77 43.36 -13.38
C VAL A 541 -21.26 41.91 -13.42
N ALA A 542 -20.63 41.51 -12.33
CA ALA A 542 -20.26 40.12 -12.06
C ALA A 542 -21.42 39.46 -11.30
N ALA A 543 -21.98 38.38 -11.87
CA ALA A 543 -23.14 37.66 -11.32
C ALA A 543 -22.90 36.15 -11.30
N VAL A 544 -22.90 35.54 -10.13
CA VAL A 544 -22.80 34.12 -9.88
C VAL A 544 -24.12 33.44 -10.26
N ALA A 545 -24.08 32.21 -10.78
CA ALA A 545 -25.25 31.39 -11.02
C ALA A 545 -25.94 31.01 -9.68
N PRO A 546 -27.13 31.57 -9.35
CA PRO A 546 -27.68 31.45 -8.01
C PRO A 546 -27.98 29.99 -7.62
N LEU A 547 -28.61 29.26 -8.52
CA LEU A 547 -29.03 27.87 -8.27
C LEU A 547 -27.84 26.96 -7.94
N GLU A 548 -26.73 27.09 -8.68
CA GLU A 548 -25.52 26.28 -8.49
C GLU A 548 -24.84 26.65 -7.16
N ARG A 549 -24.75 27.93 -6.86
CA ARG A 549 -24.20 28.42 -5.57
C ARG A 549 -25.03 27.94 -4.38
N ASP A 550 -26.36 28.02 -4.44
CA ASP A 550 -27.21 27.60 -3.34
C ASP A 550 -27.15 26.10 -3.09
N ARG A 551 -27.10 25.30 -4.15
CA ARG A 551 -26.86 23.84 -4.04
C ARG A 551 -25.49 23.52 -3.44
N THR A 552 -24.44 24.22 -3.90
CA THR A 552 -23.09 24.08 -3.36
C THR A 552 -23.03 24.46 -1.87
N ARG A 553 -23.66 25.59 -1.48
CA ARG A 553 -23.79 26.00 -0.06
C ARG A 553 -24.48 24.94 0.79
N ALA A 554 -25.57 24.33 0.28
CA ALA A 554 -26.31 23.29 0.98
C ALA A 554 -25.44 22.04 1.19
N ASN A 555 -24.75 21.58 0.12
CA ASN A 555 -23.83 20.45 0.20
C ASN A 555 -22.64 20.73 1.12
N HIS A 556 -22.07 21.96 1.09
CA HIS A 556 -20.94 22.32 1.97
C HIS A 556 -21.37 22.36 3.45
N SER A 557 -22.50 22.94 3.74
CA SER A 557 -23.03 23.00 5.10
C SER A 557 -23.38 21.61 5.64
N ALA A 558 -23.93 20.73 4.77
CA ALA A 558 -24.20 19.34 5.11
C ALA A 558 -22.91 18.55 5.38
N THR A 559 -21.78 18.89 4.72
CA THR A 559 -20.47 18.25 4.96
C THR A 559 -20.02 18.46 6.41
N HIS A 560 -20.16 19.64 6.97
CA HIS A 560 -19.83 19.93 8.37
C HIS A 560 -20.73 19.19 9.35
N LEU A 561 -22.05 19.16 9.10
CA LEU A 561 -22.96 18.36 9.92
C LEU A 561 -22.66 16.86 9.82
N LEU A 562 -22.31 16.36 8.64
CA LEU A 562 -21.89 14.97 8.43
C LEU A 562 -20.61 14.66 9.20
N HIS A 563 -19.61 15.54 9.18
CA HIS A 563 -18.38 15.35 9.92
C HIS A 563 -18.64 15.24 11.44
N ALA A 564 -19.45 16.13 11.98
CA ALA A 564 -19.84 16.07 13.39
C ALA A 564 -20.62 14.79 13.72
N ALA A 565 -21.57 14.36 12.87
CA ALA A 565 -22.32 13.11 13.04
C ALA A 565 -21.42 11.87 13.00
N LEU A 566 -20.47 11.82 12.06
CA LEU A 566 -19.48 10.75 11.95
C LEU A 566 -18.64 10.63 13.24
N ARG A 567 -18.17 11.74 13.77
CA ARG A 567 -17.44 11.76 15.04
C ARG A 567 -18.29 11.35 16.23
N SER A 568 -19.56 11.73 16.24
CA SER A 568 -20.50 11.33 17.30
C SER A 568 -20.76 9.82 17.29
N VAL A 569 -20.95 9.21 16.12
CA VAL A 569 -21.32 7.78 15.99
C VAL A 569 -20.12 6.87 15.98
N LEU A 570 -19.05 7.25 15.28
CA LEU A 570 -17.87 6.37 15.07
C LEU A 570 -16.72 6.65 16.05
N GLY A 571 -16.69 7.85 16.63
CA GLY A 571 -15.67 8.26 17.60
C GLY A 571 -14.77 9.42 17.13
N THR A 572 -14.05 10.01 18.09
CA THR A 572 -13.23 11.23 17.89
C THR A 572 -11.99 11.03 16.98
N HIS A 573 -11.63 9.79 16.66
CA HIS A 573 -10.56 9.46 15.71
C HIS A 573 -10.91 9.80 14.25
N VAL A 574 -12.20 10.06 13.97
CA VAL A 574 -12.63 10.48 12.63
C VAL A 574 -12.08 11.88 12.34
N GLN A 575 -11.28 11.95 11.27
CA GLN A 575 -10.66 13.18 10.74
C GLN A 575 -10.86 13.23 9.23
N GLN A 576 -11.06 14.42 8.70
CA GLN A 576 -11.12 14.63 7.26
C GLN A 576 -9.78 14.28 6.61
N LYS A 577 -9.82 13.52 5.52
CA LYS A 577 -8.69 13.17 4.65
C LYS A 577 -8.81 13.74 3.24
N GLY A 578 -10.01 14.17 2.87
CA GLY A 578 -10.33 14.83 1.63
C GLY A 578 -11.79 15.27 1.59
N SER A 579 -12.09 16.25 0.77
CA SER A 579 -13.45 16.75 0.54
C SER A 579 -13.60 17.20 -0.91
N LEU A 580 -14.78 17.03 -1.46
CA LEU A 580 -15.21 17.64 -2.72
C LEU A 580 -16.68 18.05 -2.57
N VAL A 581 -16.96 19.32 -2.80
CA VAL A 581 -18.31 19.87 -2.68
C VAL A 581 -18.63 20.66 -3.94
N ASN A 582 -19.68 20.25 -4.65
CA ASN A 582 -20.23 20.93 -5.80
C ASN A 582 -21.76 21.01 -5.74
N ALA A 583 -22.41 21.51 -6.76
CA ALA A 583 -23.86 21.64 -6.82
C ALA A 583 -24.61 20.29 -6.89
N GLU A 584 -23.95 19.22 -7.31
CA GLU A 584 -24.57 17.91 -7.52
C GLU A 584 -24.54 17.07 -6.27
N LYS A 585 -23.38 17.04 -5.57
CA LYS A 585 -23.12 16.20 -4.40
C LYS A 585 -22.03 16.73 -3.50
N LEU A 586 -21.93 16.15 -2.32
CA LEU A 586 -20.76 16.22 -1.47
C LEU A 586 -20.05 14.86 -1.43
N ARG A 587 -18.72 14.90 -1.32
CA ARG A 587 -17.86 13.75 -1.08
C ARG A 587 -16.98 14.05 0.13
N PHE A 588 -16.98 13.15 1.10
CA PHE A 588 -16.21 13.29 2.31
C PHE A 588 -15.38 12.05 2.58
N ASP A 589 -14.06 12.21 2.56
CA ASP A 589 -13.09 11.17 2.83
C ASP A 589 -12.59 11.33 4.26
N PHE A 590 -12.64 10.25 5.05
CA PHE A 590 -12.33 10.33 6.49
C PHE A 590 -11.60 9.11 7.01
N SER A 591 -10.85 9.29 8.11
CA SER A 591 -10.15 8.21 8.79
C SER A 591 -11.12 7.34 9.58
N HIS A 592 -11.23 6.04 9.22
CA HIS A 592 -11.95 5.03 10.00
C HIS A 592 -11.49 3.63 9.60
N GLU A 593 -11.33 2.76 10.60
CA GLU A 593 -10.95 1.36 10.41
C GLU A 593 -12.21 0.50 10.26
N GLY A 594 -12.28 -0.26 9.17
CA GLY A 594 -13.45 -1.09 8.86
C GLY A 594 -14.55 -0.38 8.07
N SER A 595 -15.59 -1.13 7.70
CA SER A 595 -16.78 -0.59 7.01
C SER A 595 -17.76 0.00 8.01
N VAL A 596 -18.42 1.07 7.63
CA VAL A 596 -19.52 1.64 8.43
C VAL A 596 -20.76 0.77 8.21
N SER A 597 -21.38 0.31 9.31
CA SER A 597 -22.56 -0.55 9.21
C SER A 597 -23.79 0.22 8.71
N ARG A 598 -24.81 -0.49 8.18
CA ARG A 598 -26.06 0.14 7.74
C ARG A 598 -26.78 0.87 8.87
N GLU A 599 -26.72 0.33 10.08
CA GLU A 599 -27.28 0.93 11.28
C GLU A 599 -26.56 2.22 11.66
N GLN A 600 -25.22 2.23 11.58
CA GLN A 600 -24.41 3.43 11.83
C GLN A 600 -24.65 4.50 10.75
N LEU A 601 -24.74 4.12 9.46
CA LEU A 601 -25.08 5.05 8.38
C LEU A 601 -26.47 5.68 8.57
N ALA A 602 -27.46 4.88 8.99
CA ALA A 602 -28.79 5.40 9.31
C ALA A 602 -28.76 6.38 10.49
N GLN A 603 -28.01 6.07 11.56
CA GLN A 603 -27.84 6.98 12.70
C GLN A 603 -27.17 8.30 12.32
N ILE A 604 -26.13 8.24 11.45
CA ILE A 604 -25.44 9.44 10.95
C ILE A 604 -26.40 10.28 10.11
N GLU A 605 -27.14 9.66 9.21
CA GLU A 605 -28.14 10.34 8.36
C GLU A 605 -29.25 10.99 9.21
N ASP A 606 -29.75 10.27 10.21
CA ASP A 606 -30.76 10.76 11.14
C ASP A 606 -30.29 12.00 11.94
N GLN A 607 -29.04 11.99 12.44
CA GLN A 607 -28.45 13.11 13.14
C GLN A 607 -28.30 14.34 12.23
N VAL A 608 -27.82 14.18 11.00
CA VAL A 608 -27.75 15.30 10.05
C VAL A 608 -29.12 15.83 9.73
N CYS A 609 -30.10 14.96 9.44
CA CYS A 609 -31.49 15.34 9.17
C CYS A 609 -32.15 16.02 10.37
N GLU A 610 -31.80 15.67 11.60
CA GLU A 610 -32.27 16.34 12.81
C GLU A 610 -31.75 17.78 12.86
N GLN A 611 -30.47 18.02 12.61
CA GLN A 611 -29.89 19.37 12.57
C GLN A 611 -30.52 20.23 11.45
N VAL A 612 -30.83 19.64 10.31
CA VAL A 612 -31.58 20.29 9.22
C VAL A 612 -32.99 20.71 9.71
N ARG A 613 -33.73 19.79 10.34
CA ARG A 613 -35.10 20.07 10.86
C ARG A 613 -35.09 21.11 11.97
N ASN A 614 -34.05 21.19 12.79
CA ASN A 614 -33.91 22.19 13.86
C ASN A 614 -33.79 23.61 13.31
N ASN A 615 -33.44 23.80 12.06
CA ASN A 615 -33.41 25.06 11.34
C ASN A 615 -32.72 26.20 12.12
N THR A 616 -31.55 25.91 12.70
CA THR A 616 -30.79 26.91 13.48
C THR A 616 -30.04 27.85 12.55
N ALA A 617 -29.79 29.09 13.00
CA ALA A 617 -28.94 30.02 12.28
C ALA A 617 -27.50 29.50 12.19
N VAL A 618 -26.85 29.74 11.06
CA VAL A 618 -25.44 29.50 10.85
C VAL A 618 -24.66 30.75 11.19
N ASP A 619 -23.86 30.68 12.25
CA ASP A 619 -23.11 31.82 12.78
C ASP A 619 -21.66 31.76 12.31
N THR A 620 -21.15 32.90 11.88
CA THR A 620 -19.77 33.01 11.38
C THR A 620 -19.03 34.12 12.10
N ARG A 621 -17.84 33.85 12.64
CA ARG A 621 -17.03 34.85 13.36
C ARG A 621 -15.59 34.83 12.84
N LEU A 622 -14.99 36.02 12.74
CA LEU A 622 -13.56 36.20 12.51
C LEU A 622 -12.89 36.35 13.88
N MET A 623 -11.84 35.56 14.13
CA MET A 623 -11.07 35.65 15.37
C MET A 623 -9.64 35.17 15.14
N SER A 624 -8.74 35.30 16.12
CA SER A 624 -7.40 34.75 16.03
C SER A 624 -7.45 33.22 15.97
N TYR A 625 -6.46 32.62 15.32
CA TYR A 625 -6.33 31.16 15.28
C TYR A 625 -6.27 30.55 16.69
N GLU A 626 -5.51 31.20 17.58
CA GLU A 626 -5.34 30.77 18.97
C GLU A 626 -6.68 30.76 19.74
N ASP A 627 -7.46 31.86 19.63
CA ASP A 627 -8.79 31.95 20.25
C ASP A 627 -9.77 30.93 19.67
N ALA A 628 -9.71 30.67 18.38
CA ALA A 628 -10.57 29.69 17.71
C ALA A 628 -10.31 28.28 18.24
N VAL A 629 -9.04 27.87 18.33
CA VAL A 629 -8.65 26.55 18.86
C VAL A 629 -8.96 26.45 20.36
N ALA A 630 -8.68 27.50 21.14
CA ALA A 630 -9.03 27.55 22.58
C ALA A 630 -10.56 27.49 22.80
N GLY A 631 -11.33 28.02 21.87
CA GLY A 631 -12.80 27.95 21.85
C GLY A 631 -13.36 26.58 21.37
N GLY A 632 -12.50 25.61 21.06
CA GLY A 632 -12.88 24.26 20.63
C GLY A 632 -13.22 24.14 19.15
N ALA A 633 -12.88 25.14 18.32
CA ALA A 633 -13.07 25.03 16.88
C ALA A 633 -12.13 23.99 16.30
N MET A 634 -12.65 23.13 15.43
CA MET A 634 -11.87 22.09 14.77
C MET A 634 -11.08 22.70 13.61
N ALA A 635 -9.75 22.50 13.62
CA ALA A 635 -8.85 22.84 12.54
C ALA A 635 -8.44 21.57 11.78
N LEU A 636 -8.34 21.62 10.46
CA LEU A 636 -7.86 20.51 9.64
C LEU A 636 -6.34 20.38 9.83
N PHE A 637 -5.90 19.15 10.07
CA PHE A 637 -4.48 18.88 10.27
C PHE A 637 -3.71 19.03 8.96
N GLY A 638 -2.64 19.84 8.98
CA GLY A 638 -1.75 20.02 7.82
C GLY A 638 -2.07 21.25 6.95
N GLU A 639 -3.14 21.99 7.22
CA GLU A 639 -3.38 23.27 6.54
C GLU A 639 -2.65 24.44 7.24
N LYS A 640 -2.15 25.40 6.43
CA LYS A 640 -1.59 26.64 6.95
C LYS A 640 -2.69 27.69 7.08
N TYR A 641 -2.96 28.11 8.30
CA TYR A 641 -3.93 29.14 8.59
C TYR A 641 -3.25 30.50 8.76
N ALA A 642 -3.95 31.58 8.36
CA ALA A 642 -3.55 32.95 8.68
C ALA A 642 -3.81 33.26 10.16
N ASP A 643 -3.25 34.36 10.68
CA ASP A 643 -3.45 34.81 12.05
C ASP A 643 -4.94 35.06 12.39
N GLN A 644 -5.72 35.48 11.39
CA GLN A 644 -7.18 35.63 11.47
C GLN A 644 -7.87 34.54 10.70
N VAL A 645 -8.77 33.83 11.37
CA VAL A 645 -9.51 32.68 10.81
C VAL A 645 -11.02 32.87 10.91
N ARG A 646 -11.75 32.27 9.96
CA ARG A 646 -13.21 32.27 9.94
C ARG A 646 -13.72 31.01 10.61
N VAL A 647 -14.41 31.18 11.78
CA VAL A 647 -15.02 30.10 12.55
C VAL A 647 -16.49 30.01 12.18
N LEU A 648 -16.91 28.81 11.77
CA LEU A 648 -18.28 28.48 11.43
C LEU A 648 -18.92 27.69 12.56
N ASN A 649 -20.11 28.13 13.04
CA ASN A 649 -20.89 27.45 14.09
C ASN A 649 -22.26 27.07 13.54
N MET A 650 -22.56 25.77 13.51
CA MET A 650 -23.85 25.23 13.09
C MET A 650 -24.49 24.36 14.17
N GLY A 651 -25.82 24.30 14.19
CA GLY A 651 -26.56 23.48 15.14
C GLY A 651 -26.38 23.90 16.59
N SER A 652 -26.18 25.22 16.86
CA SER A 652 -25.94 25.75 18.19
C SER A 652 -24.77 25.06 18.93
N GLY A 653 -23.65 24.84 18.21
CA GLY A 653 -22.47 24.21 18.76
C GLY A 653 -22.34 22.72 18.40
N TYR A 654 -23.24 22.18 17.59
CA TYR A 654 -23.12 20.78 17.08
C TYR A 654 -21.90 20.57 16.17
N SER A 655 -21.64 21.53 15.28
CA SER A 655 -20.40 21.62 14.51
C SER A 655 -19.78 22.99 14.66
N VAL A 656 -18.52 23.06 15.08
CA VAL A 656 -17.72 24.30 15.19
C VAL A 656 -16.38 24.05 14.49
N GLU A 657 -16.19 24.65 13.31
CA GLU A 657 -15.04 24.34 12.44
C GLU A 657 -14.46 25.60 11.78
N LEU A 658 -13.15 25.56 11.46
CA LEU A 658 -12.50 26.59 10.64
C LEU A 658 -12.88 26.35 9.18
N CYS A 659 -13.57 27.32 8.56
CA CYS A 659 -13.98 27.18 7.16
C CYS A 659 -14.08 28.52 6.42
N GLY A 660 -13.37 28.62 5.27
CA GLY A 660 -13.41 29.75 4.35
C GLY A 660 -14.49 29.65 3.25
N GLY A 661 -15.24 28.53 3.19
CA GLY A 661 -16.23 28.28 2.14
C GLY A 661 -17.55 29.08 2.28
N THR A 662 -18.43 28.87 1.31
CA THR A 662 -19.78 29.51 1.34
C THR A 662 -20.81 28.55 1.92
N HIS A 663 -21.71 29.07 2.78
CA HIS A 663 -22.67 28.27 3.55
C HIS A 663 -24.08 28.82 3.46
N VAL A 664 -25.05 27.98 3.85
CA VAL A 664 -26.44 28.39 4.02
C VAL A 664 -26.58 29.34 5.20
N GLN A 665 -27.65 30.14 5.25
CA GLN A 665 -27.90 31.02 6.36
C GLN A 665 -28.53 30.29 7.57
N ARG A 666 -29.28 29.24 7.31
CA ARG A 666 -29.90 28.39 8.32
C ARG A 666 -29.75 26.94 7.94
N THR A 667 -29.60 26.03 8.91
CA THR A 667 -29.46 24.58 8.64
C THR A 667 -30.64 24.00 7.87
N GLY A 668 -31.86 24.60 8.01
CA GLY A 668 -33.06 24.22 7.25
C GLY A 668 -32.96 24.45 5.75
N ASP A 669 -32.10 25.38 5.29
CA ASP A 669 -31.90 25.70 3.86
C ASP A 669 -31.21 24.57 3.14
N ILE A 670 -30.58 23.62 3.84
CA ILE A 670 -30.01 22.38 3.30
C ILE A 670 -31.11 21.50 2.67
N GLY A 671 -32.34 21.53 3.25
CA GLY A 671 -33.44 20.70 2.78
C GLY A 671 -33.29 19.23 3.19
N GLY A 672 -33.39 18.31 2.23
CA GLY A 672 -33.15 16.87 2.46
C GLY A 672 -31.67 16.55 2.52
N PHE A 673 -31.32 15.45 3.21
CA PHE A 673 -29.96 14.88 3.18
C PHE A 673 -30.07 13.38 2.98
N LYS A 674 -29.26 12.81 2.05
CA LYS A 674 -29.24 11.38 1.78
C LYS A 674 -27.85 10.90 1.44
N ILE A 675 -27.39 9.88 2.17
CA ILE A 675 -26.14 9.17 1.83
C ILE A 675 -26.42 8.25 0.65
N GLN A 676 -25.63 8.38 -0.41
CA GLN A 676 -25.72 7.56 -1.63
C GLN A 676 -24.77 6.39 -1.62
N LEU A 677 -23.55 6.59 -1.12
CA LEU A 677 -22.46 5.62 -1.17
C LEU A 677 -21.60 5.72 0.10
N GLU A 678 -21.20 4.57 0.62
CA GLU A 678 -20.10 4.43 1.57
C GLU A 678 -19.14 3.36 1.05
N THR A 679 -17.82 3.66 0.97
CA THR A 679 -16.82 2.74 0.45
C THR A 679 -15.43 3.01 1.03
N GLY A 680 -14.57 1.99 1.04
CA GLY A 680 -13.15 2.15 1.34
C GLY A 680 -12.39 2.64 0.10
N ILE A 681 -11.52 3.64 0.27
CA ILE A 681 -10.67 4.17 -0.82
C ILE A 681 -9.19 3.93 -0.60
N ALA A 682 -8.80 3.80 0.68
CA ALA A 682 -7.44 3.47 1.09
C ALA A 682 -7.49 2.76 2.45
N ALA A 683 -6.36 2.24 2.92
CA ALA A 683 -6.28 1.66 4.26
C ALA A 683 -6.60 2.70 5.33
N GLY A 684 -7.59 2.41 6.18
CA GLY A 684 -8.04 3.33 7.21
C GLY A 684 -8.69 4.62 6.71
N VAL A 685 -9.06 4.71 5.40
CA VAL A 685 -9.76 5.85 4.83
C VAL A 685 -11.05 5.39 4.15
N ARG A 686 -12.15 5.96 4.60
CA ARG A 686 -13.50 5.71 4.09
C ARG A 686 -14.00 6.94 3.34
N ARG A 687 -14.85 6.71 2.36
CA ARG A 687 -15.52 7.75 1.56
C ARG A 687 -17.02 7.65 1.74
N ILE A 688 -17.65 8.78 2.01
CA ILE A 688 -19.10 8.96 1.90
C ILE A 688 -19.39 9.93 0.76
N GLU A 689 -20.34 9.57 -0.10
CA GLU A 689 -20.99 10.49 -1.04
C GLU A 689 -22.43 10.70 -0.60
N ALA A 690 -22.86 11.96 -0.55
CA ALA A 690 -24.21 12.32 -0.17
C ALA A 690 -24.74 13.49 -1.01
N VAL A 691 -26.03 13.68 -0.97
CA VAL A 691 -26.77 14.72 -1.70
C VAL A 691 -27.73 15.44 -0.77
N THR A 692 -28.04 16.70 -1.13
CA THR A 692 -28.94 17.55 -0.35
C THR A 692 -30.11 18.07 -1.18
N GLY A 693 -31.11 18.67 -0.51
CA GLY A 693 -32.21 19.36 -1.15
C GLY A 693 -32.99 18.53 -2.16
N GLN A 694 -33.18 19.10 -3.34
CA GLN A 694 -33.91 18.43 -4.43
C GLN A 694 -33.23 17.16 -4.89
N ALA A 695 -31.89 17.12 -4.92
CA ALA A 695 -31.14 15.92 -5.33
C ALA A 695 -31.38 14.72 -4.39
N ALA A 696 -31.60 14.96 -3.09
CA ALA A 696 -31.96 13.89 -2.15
C ALA A 696 -33.35 13.32 -2.43
N VAL A 697 -34.31 14.19 -2.81
CA VAL A 697 -35.67 13.78 -3.22
C VAL A 697 -35.64 12.99 -4.51
N ASP A 698 -34.87 13.46 -5.51
CA ASP A 698 -34.75 12.78 -6.81
C ASP A 698 -34.06 11.43 -6.68
N HIS A 699 -33.08 11.31 -5.80
CA HIS A 699 -32.44 10.02 -5.47
C HIS A 699 -33.45 9.04 -4.86
N SER A 700 -34.28 9.49 -3.93
CA SER A 700 -35.33 8.65 -3.30
C SER A 700 -36.34 8.18 -4.34
N ARG A 701 -36.79 9.08 -5.24
CA ARG A 701 -37.69 8.73 -6.34
C ARG A 701 -37.09 7.70 -7.29
N LEU A 702 -35.83 7.85 -7.63
CA LEU A 702 -35.12 6.89 -8.48
C LEU A 702 -35.06 5.49 -7.85
N LEU A 703 -34.86 5.41 -6.54
CA LEU A 703 -34.88 4.13 -5.81
C LEU A 703 -36.28 3.51 -5.79
N GLU A 704 -37.33 4.32 -5.57
CA GLU A 704 -38.71 3.90 -5.63
C GLU A 704 -39.08 3.36 -7.03
N GLU A 705 -38.70 4.07 -8.10
CA GLU A 705 -38.94 3.66 -9.47
C GLU A 705 -38.27 2.32 -9.78
N ARG A 706 -37.00 2.13 -9.38
CA ARG A 706 -36.28 0.86 -9.52
C ARG A 706 -36.98 -0.29 -8.77
N LEU A 707 -37.50 -0.02 -7.56
CA LEU A 707 -38.27 -0.98 -6.76
C LEU A 707 -39.54 -1.39 -7.49
N PHE A 708 -40.30 -0.43 -8.04
CA PHE A 708 -41.49 -0.69 -8.82
C PHE A 708 -41.18 -1.50 -10.08
N MET A 709 -40.17 -1.14 -10.85
CA MET A 709 -39.75 -1.87 -12.04
C MET A 709 -39.38 -3.35 -11.71
N ALA A 710 -38.66 -3.57 -10.62
CA ALA A 710 -38.30 -4.93 -10.18
C ALA A 710 -39.56 -5.74 -9.77
N SER A 711 -40.49 -5.08 -9.09
CA SER A 711 -41.75 -5.69 -8.68
C SER A 711 -42.60 -6.09 -9.90
N GLU A 712 -42.68 -5.24 -10.89
CA GLU A 712 -43.38 -5.49 -12.16
C GLU A 712 -42.81 -6.70 -12.91
N GLN A 713 -41.47 -6.78 -13.03
CA GLN A 713 -40.80 -7.93 -13.65
C GLN A 713 -41.15 -9.26 -12.95
N LEU A 714 -41.26 -9.21 -11.62
CA LEU A 714 -41.61 -10.40 -10.81
C LEU A 714 -43.12 -10.62 -10.60
N LYS A 715 -43.96 -9.76 -11.22
CA LYS A 715 -45.42 -9.78 -11.12
C LYS A 715 -45.92 -9.82 -9.68
N THR A 716 -45.37 -8.90 -8.86
CA THR A 716 -45.72 -8.74 -7.43
C THR A 716 -45.82 -7.24 -7.08
N ASN A 717 -46.25 -6.93 -5.87
CA ASN A 717 -46.22 -5.58 -5.38
C ASN A 717 -44.87 -5.29 -4.64
N PRO A 718 -44.48 -4.02 -4.46
CA PRO A 718 -43.20 -3.65 -3.79
C PRO A 718 -43.05 -4.22 -2.37
N ALA A 719 -44.14 -4.35 -1.62
CA ALA A 719 -44.09 -4.85 -0.24
C ALA A 719 -43.75 -6.35 -0.17
N GLU A 720 -44.15 -7.12 -1.18
CA GLU A 720 -43.95 -8.57 -1.27
C GLU A 720 -42.73 -8.94 -2.13
N LEU A 721 -41.99 -7.98 -2.64
CA LEU A 721 -40.89 -8.19 -3.59
C LEU A 721 -39.83 -9.16 -3.04
N VAL A 722 -39.43 -9.01 -1.79
CA VAL A 722 -38.40 -9.85 -1.15
C VAL A 722 -38.88 -11.30 -1.07
N ASP A 723 -40.10 -11.53 -0.63
CA ASP A 723 -40.69 -12.88 -0.53
C ASP A 723 -40.78 -13.52 -1.92
N ARG A 724 -41.18 -12.75 -2.93
CA ARG A 724 -41.24 -13.21 -4.31
C ARG A 724 -39.87 -13.60 -4.87
N ILE A 725 -38.81 -12.80 -4.57
CA ILE A 725 -37.44 -13.15 -4.95
C ILE A 725 -36.99 -14.45 -4.28
N VAL A 726 -37.24 -14.62 -2.98
CA VAL A 726 -36.92 -15.85 -2.24
C VAL A 726 -37.63 -17.04 -2.86
N HIS A 727 -38.92 -16.89 -3.23
CA HIS A 727 -39.70 -17.94 -3.88
C HIS A 727 -39.12 -18.33 -5.24
N VAL A 728 -38.85 -17.36 -6.13
CA VAL A 728 -38.27 -17.60 -7.47
C VAL A 728 -36.89 -18.25 -7.39
N VAL A 729 -36.04 -17.82 -6.46
CA VAL A 729 -34.72 -18.45 -6.20
C VAL A 729 -34.93 -19.91 -5.71
N GLY A 730 -35.91 -20.14 -4.86
CA GLY A 730 -36.28 -21.47 -4.37
C GLY A 730 -36.78 -22.39 -5.49
N GLU A 731 -37.71 -21.91 -6.33
CA GLU A 731 -38.19 -22.63 -7.52
C GLU A 731 -37.05 -22.98 -8.49
N ASN A 732 -36.16 -22.02 -8.75
CA ASN A 732 -35.01 -22.25 -9.64
C ASN A 732 -34.11 -23.38 -9.11
N LYS A 733 -33.80 -23.38 -7.81
CA LYS A 733 -33.00 -24.43 -7.16
C LYS A 733 -33.71 -25.79 -7.23
N ALA A 734 -35.04 -25.82 -7.09
CA ALA A 734 -35.84 -27.05 -7.21
C ALA A 734 -35.82 -27.58 -8.64
N LEU A 735 -36.01 -26.71 -9.63
CA LEU A 735 -35.96 -27.08 -11.06
C LEU A 735 -34.59 -27.63 -11.47
N VAL A 736 -33.48 -27.01 -10.98
CA VAL A 736 -32.12 -27.53 -11.23
C VAL A 736 -31.98 -28.98 -10.70
N LYS A 737 -32.47 -29.24 -9.47
CA LYS A 737 -32.43 -30.59 -8.89
C LYS A 737 -33.33 -31.59 -9.67
N GLU A 738 -34.45 -31.12 -10.13
CA GLU A 738 -35.35 -31.96 -10.94
C GLU A 738 -34.73 -32.33 -12.30
N ILE A 739 -34.07 -31.33 -12.97
CA ILE A 739 -33.33 -31.59 -14.20
C ILE A 739 -32.19 -32.59 -13.95
N GLU A 740 -31.45 -32.47 -12.83
CA GLU A 740 -30.42 -33.43 -12.47
C GLU A 740 -30.99 -34.85 -12.25
N ALA A 741 -32.10 -34.94 -11.55
CA ALA A 741 -32.80 -36.23 -11.33
C ALA A 741 -33.34 -36.86 -12.63
N LEU A 742 -33.88 -36.03 -13.53
CA LEU A 742 -34.36 -36.49 -14.85
C LEU A 742 -33.18 -36.95 -15.72
N ASN A 743 -32.08 -36.19 -15.75
CA ASN A 743 -30.87 -36.59 -16.46
C ASN A 743 -30.32 -37.95 -15.95
N GLN A 744 -30.31 -38.14 -14.63
CA GLN A 744 -29.91 -39.42 -14.03
C GLN A 744 -30.83 -40.59 -14.46
N LYS A 745 -32.13 -40.35 -14.52
CA LYS A 745 -33.11 -41.38 -15.02
C LYS A 745 -32.84 -41.69 -16.48
N VAL A 746 -32.62 -40.69 -17.34
CA VAL A 746 -32.27 -40.87 -18.76
C VAL A 746 -30.97 -41.67 -18.89
N ALA A 747 -29.91 -41.30 -18.15
CA ALA A 747 -28.66 -42.03 -18.18
C ALA A 747 -28.80 -43.50 -17.74
N THR A 748 -29.62 -43.76 -16.72
CA THR A 748 -29.87 -45.12 -16.23
C THR A 748 -30.66 -45.97 -17.26
N ALA A 749 -31.69 -45.41 -17.89
CA ALA A 749 -32.45 -46.07 -18.92
C ALA A 749 -31.60 -46.41 -20.15
N GLN A 750 -30.81 -45.42 -20.64
CA GLN A 750 -29.91 -45.64 -21.77
C GLN A 750 -28.83 -46.69 -21.46
N SER A 751 -28.28 -46.69 -20.24
CA SER A 751 -27.25 -47.66 -19.86
C SER A 751 -27.82 -49.08 -19.74
N SER A 752 -29.12 -49.25 -19.48
CA SER A 752 -29.77 -50.56 -19.50
C SER A 752 -29.93 -51.08 -20.93
N ASP A 753 -30.48 -50.24 -21.81
CA ASP A 753 -30.71 -50.61 -23.22
C ASP A 753 -29.36 -50.87 -23.95
N LEU A 754 -28.36 -50.06 -23.67
CA LEU A 754 -27.01 -50.18 -24.27
C LEU A 754 -26.25 -51.40 -23.70
N GLY A 755 -26.51 -51.81 -22.46
CA GLY A 755 -25.91 -52.98 -21.84
C GLY A 755 -26.19 -54.27 -22.62
N ASP A 756 -27.38 -54.38 -23.21
CA ASP A 756 -27.81 -55.51 -24.01
C ASP A 756 -27.16 -55.55 -25.41
N THR A 757 -26.55 -54.46 -25.84
CA THR A 757 -25.86 -54.33 -27.15
C THR A 757 -24.36 -54.46 -27.08
N ILE A 758 -23.78 -54.83 -25.93
CA ILE A 758 -22.35 -55.09 -25.76
C ILE A 758 -21.95 -56.33 -26.54
N GLU A 759 -21.00 -56.19 -27.43
CA GLU A 759 -20.44 -57.26 -28.25
C GLU A 759 -19.12 -57.79 -27.64
N MET A 760 -18.91 -59.09 -27.66
CA MET A 760 -17.64 -59.69 -27.23
C MET A 760 -16.71 -59.92 -28.46
N ILE A 761 -15.58 -59.14 -28.49
CA ILE A 761 -14.56 -59.29 -29.52
C ILE A 761 -13.29 -59.83 -28.88
N ASN A 762 -12.89 -61.04 -29.17
CA ASN A 762 -11.70 -61.73 -28.62
C ASN A 762 -11.54 -61.57 -27.09
N GLY A 763 -12.67 -61.71 -26.34
CA GLY A 763 -12.67 -61.64 -24.88
C GLY A 763 -12.72 -60.22 -24.30
N VAL A 764 -12.89 -59.20 -25.15
CA VAL A 764 -13.08 -57.80 -24.77
C VAL A 764 -14.54 -57.39 -25.00
N ALA A 765 -15.16 -56.77 -23.99
CA ALA A 765 -16.49 -56.22 -24.09
C ALA A 765 -16.46 -54.84 -24.80
N VAL A 766 -17.05 -54.78 -25.99
CA VAL A 766 -17.03 -53.57 -26.82
C VAL A 766 -18.45 -53.01 -26.95
N LEU A 767 -18.61 -51.73 -26.69
CA LEU A 767 -19.83 -50.97 -26.96
C LEU A 767 -19.50 -49.73 -27.77
N VAL A 768 -20.12 -49.59 -28.94
CA VAL A 768 -20.03 -48.41 -29.80
C VAL A 768 -21.43 -47.94 -30.11
N ALA A 769 -21.84 -46.80 -29.54
CA ALA A 769 -23.23 -46.37 -29.63
C ALA A 769 -23.39 -44.84 -29.63
N ALA A 770 -24.50 -44.40 -30.25
CA ALA A 770 -24.97 -43.01 -30.08
C ALA A 770 -25.88 -42.95 -28.83
N VAL A 771 -25.70 -41.89 -28.03
CA VAL A 771 -26.48 -41.68 -26.80
C VAL A 771 -27.13 -40.28 -26.83
N GLN A 772 -28.27 -40.16 -26.16
CA GLN A 772 -28.98 -38.88 -26.04
C GLN A 772 -28.57 -38.17 -24.75
N GLY A 773 -28.57 -36.84 -24.79
CA GLY A 773 -28.30 -35.98 -23.64
C GLY A 773 -27.08 -35.10 -23.83
N ASP A 774 -26.82 -34.27 -22.83
CA ASP A 774 -25.64 -33.43 -22.76
C ASP A 774 -24.38 -34.21 -22.33
N SER A 775 -23.24 -33.58 -22.35
CA SER A 775 -21.98 -34.21 -21.97
C SER A 775 -21.96 -34.77 -20.54
N LYS A 776 -22.76 -34.18 -19.60
CA LYS A 776 -22.88 -34.66 -18.23
C LYS A 776 -23.67 -35.98 -18.19
N THR A 777 -24.76 -36.05 -18.93
CA THR A 777 -25.60 -37.25 -19.05
C THR A 777 -24.81 -38.39 -19.71
N VAL A 778 -24.06 -38.11 -20.79
CA VAL A 778 -23.19 -39.10 -21.45
C VAL A 778 -22.16 -39.68 -20.48
N MET A 779 -21.55 -38.83 -19.65
CA MET A 779 -20.60 -39.30 -18.64
C MET A 779 -21.22 -40.15 -17.56
N GLN A 780 -22.45 -39.83 -17.11
CA GLN A 780 -23.19 -40.61 -16.15
C GLN A 780 -23.59 -41.98 -16.75
N THR A 781 -24.00 -42.01 -18.03
CA THR A 781 -24.26 -43.25 -18.77
C THR A 781 -22.99 -44.10 -18.83
N LEU A 782 -21.87 -43.51 -19.19
CA LEU A 782 -20.59 -44.21 -19.23
C LEU A 782 -20.17 -44.79 -17.87
N ASP A 783 -20.27 -43.99 -16.80
CA ASP A 783 -19.93 -44.44 -15.44
C ASP A 783 -20.81 -45.62 -15.00
N THR A 784 -22.07 -45.58 -15.36
CA THR A 784 -23.01 -46.69 -15.09
C THR A 784 -22.64 -47.94 -15.89
N LEU A 785 -22.26 -47.83 -17.17
CA LEU A 785 -21.80 -48.93 -18.01
C LEU A 785 -20.52 -49.54 -17.46
N ARG A 786 -19.54 -48.67 -17.11
CA ARG A 786 -18.26 -49.11 -16.51
C ARG A 786 -18.45 -49.89 -15.21
N SER A 787 -19.41 -49.50 -14.38
CA SER A 787 -19.71 -50.18 -13.12
C SER A 787 -20.28 -51.59 -13.32
N LYS A 788 -20.98 -51.80 -14.43
CA LYS A 788 -21.55 -53.12 -14.80
C LYS A 788 -20.57 -54.05 -15.51
N THR A 789 -19.57 -53.49 -16.21
CA THR A 789 -18.56 -54.22 -16.99
C THR A 789 -17.18 -53.65 -16.70
N PRO A 790 -16.59 -53.92 -15.53
CA PRO A 790 -15.38 -53.20 -15.06
C PRO A 790 -14.08 -53.69 -15.70
N GLU A 791 -14.02 -54.90 -16.19
CA GLU A 791 -12.81 -55.54 -16.72
C GLU A 791 -12.87 -55.73 -18.23
N ASN A 792 -11.75 -55.64 -18.91
CA ASN A 792 -11.60 -55.89 -20.34
C ASN A 792 -12.70 -55.27 -21.21
N SER A 793 -12.92 -53.96 -21.07
CA SER A 793 -14.01 -53.23 -21.77
C SER A 793 -13.50 -51.99 -22.51
N VAL A 794 -14.20 -51.71 -23.65
CA VAL A 794 -14.00 -50.47 -24.43
C VAL A 794 -15.38 -49.89 -24.74
N PHE A 795 -15.60 -48.61 -24.38
CA PHE A 795 -16.82 -47.88 -24.63
C PHE A 795 -16.57 -46.68 -25.52
N VAL A 796 -17.26 -46.57 -26.64
CA VAL A 796 -17.28 -45.40 -27.52
C VAL A 796 -18.69 -44.87 -27.59
N LEU A 797 -18.89 -43.68 -26.96
CA LEU A 797 -20.19 -43.03 -26.89
C LEU A 797 -20.11 -41.69 -27.66
N ALA A 798 -21.04 -41.53 -28.61
CA ALA A 798 -21.20 -40.26 -29.36
C ALA A 798 -22.55 -39.65 -29.03
N ASN A 799 -22.63 -38.30 -28.88
CA ASN A 799 -23.87 -37.58 -28.66
C ASN A 799 -23.98 -36.33 -29.52
N ILE A 800 -25.20 -35.81 -29.71
CA ILE A 800 -25.46 -34.49 -30.28
C ILE A 800 -26.07 -33.64 -29.18
N ALA A 801 -25.43 -32.51 -28.87
CA ALA A 801 -25.97 -31.53 -27.96
C ALA A 801 -25.78 -30.12 -28.57
N GLY A 802 -26.89 -29.38 -28.68
CA GLY A 802 -26.87 -28.02 -29.28
C GLY A 802 -26.35 -27.99 -30.72
N GLY A 803 -26.60 -29.03 -31.52
CA GLY A 803 -26.15 -29.14 -32.90
C GLY A 803 -24.68 -29.51 -33.10
N LYS A 804 -23.94 -29.80 -31.98
CA LYS A 804 -22.54 -30.21 -32.00
C LYS A 804 -22.37 -31.66 -31.52
N VAL A 805 -21.41 -32.36 -32.09
CA VAL A 805 -21.11 -33.74 -31.72
C VAL A 805 -20.10 -33.76 -30.59
N GLY A 806 -20.41 -34.46 -29.51
CA GLY A 806 -19.49 -34.86 -28.46
C GLY A 806 -19.14 -36.35 -28.61
N LEU A 807 -17.92 -36.71 -28.23
CA LEU A 807 -17.40 -38.08 -28.29
C LEU A 807 -16.67 -38.41 -27.00
N VAL A 808 -16.93 -39.55 -26.43
CA VAL A 808 -16.23 -40.09 -25.26
C VAL A 808 -15.79 -41.53 -25.57
N VAL A 809 -14.48 -41.77 -25.34
CA VAL A 809 -13.85 -43.06 -25.45
C VAL A 809 -13.33 -43.48 -24.09
N ALA A 810 -13.72 -44.62 -23.58
CA ALA A 810 -13.26 -45.17 -22.32
C ALA A 810 -12.73 -46.59 -22.49
N VAL A 811 -11.59 -46.89 -21.90
CA VAL A 811 -10.91 -48.18 -21.98
C VAL A 811 -10.60 -48.63 -20.55
N SER A 812 -10.79 -49.94 -20.26
CA SER A 812 -10.40 -50.49 -18.96
C SER A 812 -8.87 -50.37 -18.75
N LYS A 813 -8.43 -50.30 -17.47
CA LYS A 813 -7.04 -50.09 -17.14
C LYS A 813 -6.10 -51.11 -17.75
N GLU A 814 -6.56 -52.36 -17.80
CA GLU A 814 -5.80 -53.50 -18.32
C GLU A 814 -5.52 -53.37 -19.82
N LEU A 815 -6.47 -52.80 -20.55
CA LEU A 815 -6.40 -52.60 -21.99
C LEU A 815 -5.80 -51.25 -22.39
N SER A 816 -5.72 -50.29 -21.50
CA SER A 816 -5.31 -48.93 -21.83
C SER A 816 -3.87 -48.82 -22.31
N ALA A 817 -2.99 -49.78 -21.96
CA ALA A 817 -1.60 -49.83 -22.46
C ALA A 817 -1.54 -50.38 -23.92
N ARG A 818 -2.52 -51.21 -24.32
CA ARG A 818 -2.59 -51.80 -25.69
C ARG A 818 -3.47 -50.94 -26.61
N ILE A 819 -4.53 -50.40 -26.09
CA ILE A 819 -5.50 -49.59 -26.82
C ILE A 819 -5.73 -48.26 -26.04
N PRO A 820 -4.83 -47.25 -26.19
CA PRO A 820 -5.04 -45.97 -25.53
C PRO A 820 -6.29 -45.27 -26.08
N ALA A 821 -7.16 -44.76 -25.17
CA ALA A 821 -8.38 -44.05 -25.55
C ALA A 821 -8.14 -42.83 -26.46
N PRO A 822 -7.06 -42.05 -26.32
CA PRO A 822 -6.73 -40.94 -27.23
C PRO A 822 -6.46 -41.40 -28.67
N ASP A 823 -5.83 -42.56 -28.88
CA ASP A 823 -5.50 -43.05 -30.21
C ASP A 823 -6.78 -43.44 -30.96
N LEU A 824 -7.70 -44.17 -30.34
CA LEU A 824 -9.01 -44.48 -30.89
C LEU A 824 -9.80 -43.19 -31.15
N LEU A 825 -9.82 -42.25 -30.18
CA LEU A 825 -10.51 -40.97 -30.34
C LEU A 825 -9.99 -40.19 -31.55
N ASN A 826 -8.66 -40.10 -31.75
CA ASN A 826 -8.02 -39.40 -32.85
C ASN A 826 -8.28 -40.06 -34.21
N SER A 827 -8.38 -41.41 -34.25
CA SER A 827 -8.64 -42.15 -35.49
C SER A 827 -10.06 -41.88 -36.02
N ILE A 828 -11.05 -41.65 -35.16
CA ILE A 828 -12.49 -41.49 -35.53
C ILE A 828 -12.99 -40.06 -35.42
N GLY A 829 -12.41 -39.20 -34.59
CA GLY A 829 -12.92 -37.86 -34.27
C GLY A 829 -13.01 -36.94 -35.47
N HIS A 830 -12.15 -37.12 -36.48
CA HIS A 830 -12.12 -36.32 -37.69
C HIS A 830 -13.39 -36.48 -38.54
N LEU A 831 -14.09 -37.62 -38.48
CA LEU A 831 -15.31 -37.91 -39.24
C LEU A 831 -16.46 -36.99 -38.84
N VAL A 832 -16.49 -36.56 -37.61
CA VAL A 832 -17.48 -35.61 -37.06
C VAL A 832 -16.91 -34.20 -36.83
N GLY A 833 -15.64 -33.97 -37.19
CA GLY A 833 -14.98 -32.70 -36.96
C GLY A 833 -14.72 -32.39 -35.47
N ALA A 834 -14.72 -33.40 -34.59
CA ALA A 834 -14.49 -33.27 -33.17
C ALA A 834 -12.97 -33.35 -32.86
N LYS A 835 -12.50 -32.47 -32.00
CA LYS A 835 -11.12 -32.47 -31.51
C LYS A 835 -11.08 -32.63 -30.00
N GLY A 836 -10.14 -33.41 -29.50
CA GLY A 836 -10.02 -33.66 -28.07
C GLY A 836 -8.79 -34.48 -27.71
N GLY A 837 -8.77 -35.02 -26.52
CA GLY A 837 -7.72 -35.85 -25.96
C GLY A 837 -8.06 -36.31 -24.55
N GLY A 838 -7.11 -36.89 -23.88
CA GLY A 838 -7.33 -37.39 -22.51
C GLY A 838 -6.23 -38.32 -22.04
N ARG A 839 -6.51 -39.06 -21.00
CA ARG A 839 -5.65 -40.10 -20.43
C ARG A 839 -5.82 -41.41 -21.22
N PRO A 840 -4.86 -42.34 -21.10
CA PRO A 840 -4.96 -43.64 -21.79
C PRO A 840 -6.28 -44.41 -21.51
N ASP A 841 -6.87 -44.23 -20.34
CA ASP A 841 -8.12 -44.88 -19.91
C ASP A 841 -9.39 -44.11 -20.28
N LEU A 842 -9.30 -42.83 -20.62
CA LEU A 842 -10.45 -41.95 -20.88
C LEU A 842 -10.05 -40.75 -21.75
N ALA A 843 -10.63 -40.66 -22.93
CA ALA A 843 -10.46 -39.50 -23.82
C ALA A 843 -11.83 -38.90 -24.21
N ARG A 844 -11.84 -37.59 -24.44
CA ARG A 844 -13.05 -36.83 -24.82
C ARG A 844 -12.75 -35.87 -25.96
N ALA A 845 -13.70 -35.75 -26.87
CA ALA A 845 -13.69 -34.71 -27.88
C ALA A 845 -15.04 -34.02 -27.93
N GLY A 846 -15.04 -32.76 -28.31
CA GLY A 846 -16.26 -31.96 -28.40
C GLY A 846 -16.21 -30.98 -29.58
N GLY A 847 -17.34 -30.26 -29.76
CA GLY A 847 -17.43 -29.24 -30.79
C GLY A 847 -17.51 -29.75 -32.22
N GLY A 848 -17.72 -31.02 -32.43
CA GLY A 848 -17.85 -31.64 -33.78
C GLY A 848 -18.92 -30.94 -34.59
N SER A 849 -18.56 -30.51 -35.80
CA SER A 849 -19.43 -29.71 -36.69
C SER A 849 -20.22 -30.54 -37.69
N ASN A 850 -20.05 -31.86 -37.72
CA ASN A 850 -20.71 -32.75 -38.66
C ASN A 850 -21.53 -33.83 -37.94
N PRO A 851 -22.80 -33.54 -37.55
CA PRO A 851 -23.68 -34.50 -36.89
C PRO A 851 -24.05 -35.71 -37.77
N ASP A 852 -24.11 -35.50 -39.10
CA ASP A 852 -24.46 -36.58 -40.04
C ASP A 852 -23.33 -37.64 -40.16
N GLY A 853 -22.12 -37.32 -39.70
CA GLY A 853 -20.99 -38.24 -39.65
C GLY A 853 -21.02 -39.26 -38.52
N ILE A 854 -21.99 -39.25 -37.61
CA ILE A 854 -22.02 -40.14 -36.45
C ILE A 854 -22.16 -41.64 -36.89
N GLU A 855 -22.98 -41.97 -37.82
CA GLU A 855 -23.11 -43.35 -38.31
C GLU A 855 -21.77 -43.89 -38.87
N ALA A 856 -21.10 -43.07 -39.71
CA ALA A 856 -19.79 -43.42 -40.23
C ALA A 856 -18.74 -43.55 -39.12
N LEU A 857 -18.79 -42.69 -38.08
CA LEU A 857 -17.92 -42.76 -36.92
C LEU A 857 -18.13 -44.07 -36.15
N LEU A 858 -19.39 -44.44 -35.87
CA LEU A 858 -19.68 -45.69 -35.15
C LEU A 858 -19.20 -46.94 -35.90
N VAL A 859 -19.34 -46.97 -37.22
CA VAL A 859 -18.79 -48.06 -38.08
C VAL A 859 -17.28 -48.07 -38.03
N ALA A 860 -16.62 -46.93 -38.24
CA ALA A 860 -15.17 -46.82 -38.21
C ALA A 860 -14.58 -47.21 -36.85
N ALA A 861 -15.27 -46.86 -35.75
CA ALA A 861 -14.83 -47.22 -34.40
C ALA A 861 -14.89 -48.77 -34.22
N LYS A 862 -15.91 -49.42 -34.70
CA LYS A 862 -16.01 -50.91 -34.66
C LYS A 862 -14.94 -51.59 -35.51
N GLU A 863 -14.71 -51.12 -36.73
CA GLU A 863 -13.66 -51.62 -37.63
C GLU A 863 -12.27 -51.48 -37.00
N TRP A 864 -11.95 -50.29 -36.50
CA TRP A 864 -10.68 -50.01 -35.82
C TRP A 864 -10.49 -50.95 -34.61
N LEU A 865 -11.53 -51.12 -33.77
CA LEU A 865 -11.45 -52.03 -32.62
C LEU A 865 -11.30 -53.50 -33.04
N GLN A 866 -11.97 -53.95 -34.09
CA GLN A 866 -11.80 -55.31 -34.64
C GLN A 866 -10.37 -55.57 -35.09
N GLU A 867 -9.73 -54.59 -35.75
CA GLU A 867 -8.33 -54.67 -36.20
C GLU A 867 -7.35 -54.71 -35.03
N GLN A 868 -7.54 -53.85 -34.02
CA GLN A 868 -6.62 -53.77 -32.87
C GLN A 868 -6.81 -54.94 -31.88
N LEU A 869 -7.97 -55.60 -31.88
CA LEU A 869 -8.26 -56.71 -31.00
C LEU A 869 -8.07 -58.10 -31.69
N SER A 870 -7.89 -58.12 -33.06
CA SER A 870 -7.48 -59.36 -33.76
C SER A 870 -6.03 -59.64 -33.44
#